data_040457e3e460e1787df29c7862705ebf
#
_entry.id   040457e3e460e1787df29c7862705ebf
#
_cell.length_a   1.000
_cell.length_b   1.000
_cell.length_c   1.000
_cell.angle_alpha   90.00
_cell.angle_beta   90.00
_cell.angle_gamma   90.00
#
_symmetry.space_group_name_H-M   'P 1'
#
loop_
_entity.id
_entity.type
_entity.pdbx_description
1 polymer ?
#
loop_
_entity_poly.entity_id
_entity_poly.type
_entity_poly.pdbx_seq_one_letter_code
_entity_poly.pdbx_strand_id
1 'polypeptide(L)'
;MKNRLLILTICLIATIKMMAQEFTLHGKVVDENNQPLEFAIVSVASQGKTAVTSLKGDYSLKLHSADSVVVKFSYIGFKTKTKVLRRPRGKQTLQVVLREASTTLDEVNIKGEKIQSDQIQELKTKDMKMTPSANGNGVESLVQQQAGVSTHNELSSQYNVRGGAFDENSVYINNVEVFRPFLVRSGQQEGLSVINPYMVDKIGFSTGGYAAKYGDKMSSALDITYKTLKAKSKKPVVEGSLAASLLGADAYIGLGTQKLSWLNSVRYKTTSYLLGSMETKGEYKPNYLDYQTYLSYQPNKRWKLDFIGYISDNHYNFEPEDRETKFGTMENVKSFRVYFDGQEKDRFLTYFGTLGITRQFTANTSLSLLGSAFYTKEQEKYDIQGQYWLDETETSENLGVGTYFEHARNYLTARVMSAKLMLKHKVKKHQMEAAVSLKREHIEENSVEYEMRDSAGYSIPHNGKDLYMVYSLKARNELNANRMEAYIQDTYRFSGGTADSTGNRQTHYTLNYGIRMSHWNFNRETIVSPRLSLAIIPANHENTTLRFAAGLYYQAPFFKELRDTSTVNGITIASLNEKIKSQRSIHFIAGYDYRFKLGDQRYKFSAEAYYKALGNLVPYSVSNVKVVYYGQNECSGHAAGLDFKLYGEFVPGTDSWLSLSLMDTKMKLGGKSIPLPTDQRYAVNLFFTDYFPGSKKWRMSLKLAFADGLPFAAPHRELETNSFRATAYRRADIGMSYQLLDNSHREKKTFLKNVMLGVDCLNLFGIDNVNSYYWVTDVTGQQYAVPNYLTGRQLNARILLEF
;
A
#
# COMPACT_ATOMS: atom_id res chain seq x y z
N MET A 1 25.03 62.26 -38.32
CA MET A 1 25.51 60.83 -38.06
C MET A 1 26.38 60.65 -36.79
N LYS A 2 27.21 61.62 -36.42
CA LYS A 2 28.11 61.49 -35.24
C LYS A 2 27.40 61.41 -33.89
N ASN A 3 26.24 62.04 -33.66
CA ASN A 3 25.54 61.95 -32.38
C ASN A 3 24.77 60.63 -32.15
N ARG A 4 24.40 59.89 -33.21
CA ARG A 4 23.76 58.53 -33.09
C ARG A 4 24.76 57.41 -32.76
N LEU A 5 26.01 57.56 -33.25
CA LEU A 5 27.08 56.62 -32.94
C LEU A 5 27.56 56.78 -31.50
N LEU A 6 27.58 57.95 -30.93
CA LEU A 6 27.96 58.26 -29.55
C LEU A 6 26.93 57.70 -28.56
N ILE A 7 25.65 57.80 -28.87
CA ILE A 7 24.56 57.17 -28.06
C ILE A 7 24.60 55.67 -28.10
N LEU A 8 24.88 55.08 -29.29
CA LEU A 8 25.02 53.62 -29.41
C LEU A 8 26.25 53.10 -28.66
N THR A 9 27.36 53.85 -28.65
CA THR A 9 28.59 53.50 -27.93
C THR A 9 28.40 53.64 -26.42
N ILE A 10 27.66 54.63 -25.95
CA ILE A 10 27.31 54.81 -24.53
C ILE A 10 26.34 53.72 -24.05
N CYS A 11 25.36 53.32 -24.87
CA CYS A 11 24.48 52.18 -24.59
C CYS A 11 25.23 50.84 -24.57
N LEU A 12 26.22 50.66 -25.49
CA LEU A 12 27.05 49.45 -25.52
C LEU A 12 27.99 49.34 -24.30
N ILE A 13 28.54 50.48 -23.84
CA ILE A 13 29.40 50.57 -22.64
C ILE A 13 28.54 50.38 -21.36
N ALA A 14 27.27 50.83 -21.35
CA ALA A 14 26.35 50.61 -20.23
C ALA A 14 25.94 49.14 -20.11
N THR A 15 25.83 48.38 -21.21
CA THR A 15 25.51 46.95 -21.19
C THR A 15 26.69 46.05 -20.73
N ILE A 16 27.95 46.54 -20.88
CA ILE A 16 29.14 45.77 -20.44
C ILE A 16 29.35 45.83 -18.89
N LYS A 17 28.72 46.75 -18.17
CA LYS A 17 28.81 46.83 -16.70
C LYS A 17 27.85 45.97 -15.92
N MET A 18 27.05 45.11 -16.56
CA MET A 18 26.15 44.14 -15.90
C MET A 18 26.76 42.74 -15.79
N MET A 19 28.07 42.62 -15.60
CA MET A 19 28.65 41.35 -15.12
C MET A 19 28.26 41.22 -13.66
N ALA A 20 27.44 40.19 -13.36
CA ALA A 20 27.04 39.84 -12.01
C ALA A 20 28.30 39.66 -11.14
N GLN A 21 28.53 40.58 -10.23
CA GLN A 21 29.71 40.62 -9.36
C GLN A 21 29.62 39.41 -8.41
N GLU A 22 30.59 38.53 -8.44
CA GLU A 22 30.65 37.40 -7.51
C GLU A 22 31.00 37.86 -6.10
N PHE A 23 30.40 37.23 -5.11
CA PHE A 23 30.74 37.39 -3.72
C PHE A 23 30.81 36.01 -3.04
N THR A 24 31.62 35.95 -1.96
CA THR A 24 31.73 34.70 -1.16
C THR A 24 31.03 34.91 0.18
N LEU A 25 29.99 34.13 0.44
CA LEU A 25 29.34 34.06 1.74
C LEU A 25 29.95 32.91 2.54
N HIS A 26 30.53 33.23 3.69
CA HIS A 26 31.07 32.26 4.63
C HIS A 26 30.60 32.57 6.05
N GLY A 27 30.70 31.60 6.94
CA GLY A 27 30.30 31.78 8.33
C GLY A 27 30.10 30.48 9.06
N LYS A 28 29.42 30.55 10.19
CA LYS A 28 29.21 29.44 11.08
C LYS A 28 27.74 29.26 11.44
N VAL A 29 27.27 28.04 11.51
CA VAL A 29 25.93 27.71 12.00
C VAL A 29 26.07 26.99 13.35
N VAL A 30 25.38 27.53 14.37
CA VAL A 30 25.45 27.03 15.75
C VAL A 30 24.03 26.89 16.32
N ASP A 31 23.88 26.16 17.41
CA ASP A 31 22.65 26.09 18.21
C ASP A 31 22.57 27.24 19.25
N GLU A 32 21.50 27.24 20.07
CA GLU A 32 21.30 28.24 21.15
C GLU A 32 22.36 28.17 22.26
N ASN A 33 23.09 27.04 22.38
CA ASN A 33 24.17 26.85 23.33
C ASN A 33 25.54 27.09 22.71
N ASN A 34 25.59 27.73 21.52
CA ASN A 34 26.79 28.01 20.74
C ASN A 34 27.59 26.77 20.29
N GLN A 35 26.95 25.57 20.30
CA GLN A 35 27.55 24.34 19.76
C GLN A 35 27.46 24.35 18.24
N PRO A 36 28.53 23.96 17.52
CA PRO A 36 28.53 23.92 16.07
C PRO A 36 27.54 22.86 15.57
N LEU A 37 26.72 23.25 14.59
CA LEU A 37 25.83 22.35 13.90
C LEU A 37 26.51 21.82 12.64
N GLU A 38 27.04 20.60 12.75
CA GLU A 38 27.62 19.88 11.60
C GLU A 38 26.51 19.41 10.66
N PHE A 39 26.76 19.44 9.35
CA PHE A 39 25.80 19.07 8.29
C PHE A 39 24.52 19.93 8.23
N ALA A 40 24.53 21.13 8.76
CA ALA A 40 23.47 22.09 8.50
C ALA A 40 23.52 22.54 7.02
N ILE A 41 22.37 22.60 6.40
CA ILE A 41 22.23 22.95 4.97
C ILE A 41 22.09 24.47 4.84
N VAL A 42 22.96 25.08 4.06
CA VAL A 42 22.91 26.50 3.68
C VAL A 42 22.58 26.57 2.19
N SER A 43 21.42 27.08 1.82
CA SER A 43 20.96 27.09 0.44
C SER A 43 20.49 28.44 -0.04
N VAL A 44 20.74 28.73 -1.33
CA VAL A 44 20.27 29.90 -2.06
C VAL A 44 19.49 29.41 -3.28
N ALA A 45 18.19 29.29 -3.12
CA ALA A 45 17.30 28.69 -4.13
C ALA A 45 17.31 29.49 -5.46
N SER A 46 17.39 30.81 -5.41
CA SER A 46 17.43 31.68 -6.60
C SER A 46 18.67 31.46 -7.49
N GLN A 47 19.72 30.84 -6.94
CA GLN A 47 20.96 30.58 -7.67
C GLN A 47 21.31 29.09 -7.75
N GLY A 48 20.43 28.23 -7.23
CA GLY A 48 20.63 26.76 -7.21
C GLY A 48 21.86 26.31 -6.42
N LYS A 49 22.40 27.16 -5.52
CA LYS A 49 23.62 26.88 -4.75
C LYS A 49 23.29 26.38 -3.35
N THR A 50 24.02 25.34 -2.92
CA THR A 50 23.86 24.75 -1.59
C THR A 50 25.25 24.40 -1.03
N ALA A 51 25.47 24.62 0.25
CA ALA A 51 26.60 24.15 1.03
C ALA A 51 26.12 23.45 2.29
N VAL A 52 26.96 22.56 2.81
CA VAL A 52 26.73 21.84 4.08
C VAL A 52 27.81 22.27 5.05
N THR A 53 27.45 22.50 6.30
CA THR A 53 28.43 22.91 7.31
C THR A 53 29.39 21.78 7.69
N SER A 54 30.65 22.12 7.96
CA SER A 54 31.69 21.22 8.44
C SER A 54 31.42 20.72 9.87
N LEU A 55 32.27 19.82 10.38
CA LEU A 55 32.26 19.35 11.78
C LEU A 55 32.33 20.52 12.80
N LYS A 56 32.92 21.65 12.40
CA LYS A 56 33.02 22.88 13.24
C LYS A 56 31.87 23.85 13.00
N GLY A 57 30.86 23.45 12.17
CA GLY A 57 29.73 24.29 11.82
C GLY A 57 30.01 25.33 10.73
N ASP A 58 31.20 25.34 10.10
CA ASP A 58 31.61 26.35 9.13
C ASP A 58 31.05 26.02 7.72
N TYR A 59 30.68 27.06 6.97
CA TYR A 59 30.23 26.98 5.58
C TYR A 59 30.83 28.04 4.70
N SER A 60 30.88 27.81 3.40
CA SER A 60 31.31 28.75 2.38
C SER A 60 30.55 28.52 1.07
N LEU A 61 30.03 29.59 0.47
CA LEU A 61 29.28 29.61 -0.76
C LEU A 61 29.75 30.74 -1.68
N LYS A 62 30.09 30.42 -2.93
CA LYS A 62 30.34 31.45 -3.99
C LYS A 62 29.02 31.72 -4.70
N LEU A 63 28.58 32.97 -4.70
CA LEU A 63 27.29 33.44 -5.14
C LEU A 63 27.43 34.64 -6.04
N HIS A 64 26.44 34.86 -6.92
CA HIS A 64 26.35 36.08 -7.69
C HIS A 64 25.58 37.16 -6.92
N SER A 65 26.07 38.38 -6.97
CA SER A 65 25.42 39.55 -6.35
C SER A 65 24.12 39.88 -7.08
N ALA A 66 23.06 40.12 -6.33
CA ALA A 66 21.77 40.63 -6.80
C ALA A 66 21.22 41.66 -5.83
N ASP A 67 20.16 42.36 -6.18
CA ASP A 67 19.54 43.38 -5.29
C ASP A 67 19.14 42.77 -3.94
N SER A 68 18.74 41.51 -3.94
CA SER A 68 18.57 40.72 -2.71
C SER A 68 18.91 39.25 -2.95
N VAL A 69 19.69 38.66 -2.05
CA VAL A 69 20.01 37.22 -2.02
C VAL A 69 19.41 36.62 -0.77
N VAL A 70 18.49 35.67 -0.94
CA VAL A 70 17.80 34.99 0.16
C VAL A 70 18.56 33.71 0.49
N VAL A 71 19.18 33.67 1.69
CA VAL A 71 19.95 32.54 2.18
C VAL A 71 19.11 31.80 3.24
N LYS A 72 18.92 30.52 3.05
CA LYS A 72 18.15 29.64 3.94
C LYS A 72 19.09 28.68 4.67
N PHE A 73 18.97 28.63 5.99
CA PHE A 73 19.73 27.75 6.88
C PHE A 73 18.79 26.74 7.49
N SER A 74 19.07 25.46 7.33
CA SER A 74 18.25 24.39 7.86
C SER A 74 19.10 23.26 8.43
N TYR A 75 18.63 22.68 9.54
CA TYR A 75 19.24 21.52 10.19
C TYR A 75 18.15 20.63 10.80
N ILE A 76 18.36 19.31 10.80
CA ILE A 76 17.36 18.38 11.29
C ILE A 76 17.16 18.57 12.81
N GLY A 77 15.92 18.81 13.22
CA GLY A 77 15.57 19.11 14.61
C GLY A 77 15.63 20.59 14.97
N PHE A 78 15.94 21.49 14.03
CA PHE A 78 16.00 22.94 14.25
C PHE A 78 15.05 23.71 13.34
N LYS A 79 14.57 24.86 13.81
CA LYS A 79 13.75 25.78 13.02
C LYS A 79 14.59 26.38 11.90
N THR A 80 14.10 26.27 10.67
CA THR A 80 14.72 26.89 9.52
C THR A 80 14.79 28.40 9.68
N LYS A 81 15.95 29.01 9.42
CA LYS A 81 16.17 30.46 9.48
C LYS A 81 16.51 30.98 8.10
N THR A 82 15.86 32.05 7.70
CA THR A 82 16.11 32.71 6.44
C THR A 82 16.74 34.09 6.68
N LYS A 83 17.79 34.45 5.93
CA LYS A 83 18.42 35.74 5.95
C LYS A 83 18.43 36.36 4.54
N VAL A 84 18.12 37.62 4.44
CA VAL A 84 18.15 38.39 3.19
C VAL A 84 19.37 39.27 3.20
N LEU A 85 20.28 39.08 2.25
CA LEU A 85 21.42 39.92 2.00
C LEU A 85 21.06 40.92 0.90
N ARG A 86 21.15 42.21 1.17
CA ARG A 86 20.87 43.26 0.18
C ARG A 86 22.16 43.71 -0.47
N ARG A 87 22.26 43.63 -1.81
CA ARG A 87 23.42 43.97 -2.65
C ARG A 87 24.77 43.52 -2.08
N PRO A 88 24.94 42.20 -1.76
CA PRO A 88 26.17 41.70 -1.14
C PRO A 88 27.35 41.83 -2.12
N ARG A 89 28.53 42.25 -1.60
CA ARG A 89 29.77 42.41 -2.39
C ARG A 89 30.96 41.85 -1.61
N GLY A 90 31.97 41.33 -2.30
CA GLY A 90 33.22 40.83 -1.72
C GLY A 90 33.04 39.60 -0.83
N LYS A 91 33.72 39.56 0.30
CA LYS A 91 33.57 38.48 1.30
C LYS A 91 32.53 38.92 2.35
N GLN A 92 31.47 38.13 2.53
CA GLN A 92 30.43 38.33 3.54
C GLN A 92 30.51 37.25 4.60
N THR A 93 30.59 37.64 5.87
CA THR A 93 30.59 36.69 7.00
C THR A 93 29.23 36.75 7.68
N LEU A 94 28.60 35.55 7.84
CA LEU A 94 27.28 35.43 8.47
C LEU A 94 27.24 34.24 9.43
N GLN A 95 27.29 34.54 10.73
CA GLN A 95 27.04 33.53 11.77
C GLN A 95 25.55 33.41 12.02
N VAL A 96 25.06 32.19 12.09
CA VAL A 96 23.62 31.92 12.26
C VAL A 96 23.39 30.97 13.42
N VAL A 97 22.58 31.40 14.38
CA VAL A 97 22.08 30.56 15.45
C VAL A 97 20.75 29.95 15.00
N LEU A 98 20.66 28.63 14.96
CA LEU A 98 19.42 27.92 14.76
C LEU A 98 18.86 27.52 16.12
N ARG A 99 17.54 27.65 16.25
CA ARG A 99 16.81 27.25 17.46
C ARG A 99 16.29 25.85 17.28
N GLU A 100 16.42 25.03 18.31
CA GLU A 100 15.77 23.71 18.29
C GLU A 100 14.29 23.86 18.01
N ALA A 101 13.80 23.09 17.07
CA ALA A 101 12.37 22.94 16.90
C ALA A 101 11.90 22.18 18.14
N SER A 102 11.15 22.86 19.04
CA SER A 102 10.45 22.14 20.10
C SER A 102 9.65 21.04 19.41
N THR A 103 9.94 19.79 19.72
CA THR A 103 9.44 18.60 19.08
C THR A 103 7.93 18.43 19.26
N THR A 104 7.18 19.19 18.57
CA THR A 104 5.99 18.71 17.91
C THR A 104 6.50 18.20 16.60
N LEU A 105 6.23 16.94 16.26
CA LEU A 105 6.57 16.29 15.00
C LEU A 105 6.01 17.06 13.79
N ASP A 106 6.45 18.30 13.60
CA ASP A 106 6.35 19.00 12.34
C ASP A 106 7.63 18.63 11.58
N GLU A 107 7.53 17.56 10.85
CA GLU A 107 8.51 17.23 9.83
C GLU A 107 8.67 18.43 8.92
N VAL A 108 9.84 19.01 8.95
CA VAL A 108 10.23 20.06 7.99
C VAL A 108 10.03 19.44 6.60
N ASN A 109 9.08 19.97 5.85
CA ASN A 109 8.86 19.65 4.45
C ASN A 109 10.08 20.10 3.65
N ILE A 110 11.16 19.34 3.74
CA ILE A 110 12.27 19.45 2.78
C ILE A 110 11.72 18.83 1.51
N LYS A 111 11.55 19.61 0.48
CA LYS A 111 11.33 19.12 -0.89
C LYS A 111 12.58 18.34 -1.34
N GLY A 112 12.70 17.14 -0.87
CA GLY A 112 13.73 16.16 -1.13
C GLY A 112 13.31 14.88 -0.41
N GLU A 113 13.11 13.78 -1.14
CA GLU A 113 12.85 12.49 -0.52
C GLU A 113 13.91 12.21 0.54
N LYS A 114 13.49 12.04 1.79
CA LYS A 114 14.35 11.49 2.83
C LYS A 114 14.81 10.11 2.36
N ILE A 115 16.10 9.92 2.26
CA ILE A 115 16.67 8.59 2.06
C ILE A 115 16.47 7.82 3.35
N GLN A 116 15.49 6.95 3.34
CA GLN A 116 15.26 6.03 4.44
C GLN A 116 16.06 4.76 4.17
N SER A 117 16.82 4.33 5.17
CA SER A 117 17.61 3.10 5.09
C SER A 117 16.77 1.84 5.23
N ASP A 118 15.55 1.96 5.78
CA ASP A 118 14.65 0.86 6.09
C ASP A 118 13.80 0.42 4.89
N GLN A 119 14.21 0.78 3.66
CA GLN A 119 13.52 0.45 2.42
C GLN A 119 12.06 0.96 2.35
N ILE A 120 11.65 1.85 3.24
CA ILE A 120 10.34 2.50 3.20
C ILE A 120 10.37 3.64 2.18
N GLN A 121 9.48 3.61 1.19
CA GLN A 121 9.22 4.70 0.25
C GLN A 121 8.02 5.49 0.71
N GLU A 122 8.13 6.81 0.75
CA GLU A 122 7.00 7.69 1.04
C GLU A 122 6.18 7.92 -0.23
N LEU A 123 4.88 7.61 -0.17
CA LEU A 123 3.93 7.84 -1.26
C LEU A 123 3.15 9.13 -0.98
N LYS A 124 2.89 9.91 -2.03
CA LYS A 124 2.24 11.22 -1.89
C LYS A 124 0.71 11.06 -1.81
N THR A 125 0.11 11.58 -0.75
CA THR A 125 -1.34 11.54 -0.54
C THR A 125 -2.15 12.35 -1.57
N LYS A 126 -1.54 13.33 -2.25
CA LYS A 126 -2.19 14.11 -3.30
C LYS A 126 -2.71 13.23 -4.45
N ASP A 127 -1.96 12.18 -4.77
CA ASP A 127 -2.21 11.34 -5.93
C ASP A 127 -3.45 10.46 -5.74
N MET A 128 -3.82 10.15 -4.49
CA MET A 128 -5.02 9.36 -4.18
C MET A 128 -6.32 10.00 -4.69
N LYS A 129 -6.45 11.32 -4.52
CA LYS A 129 -7.70 12.04 -4.86
C LYS A 129 -7.98 12.08 -6.36
N MET A 130 -6.97 11.83 -7.19
CA MET A 130 -7.03 12.00 -8.64
C MET A 130 -6.99 10.68 -9.41
N THR A 131 -6.67 9.57 -8.75
CA THR A 131 -6.55 8.26 -9.39
C THR A 131 -7.93 7.68 -9.66
N PRO A 132 -8.31 7.39 -10.93
CA PRO A 132 -9.52 6.63 -11.21
C PRO A 132 -9.41 5.23 -10.61
N SER A 133 -10.46 4.79 -9.91
CA SER A 133 -10.45 3.51 -9.22
C SER A 133 -11.83 2.92 -9.09
N ALA A 134 -11.99 1.66 -9.46
CA ALA A 134 -13.22 0.89 -9.26
C ALA A 134 -13.46 0.56 -7.78
N ASN A 135 -12.40 0.47 -6.99
CA ASN A 135 -12.48 0.18 -5.55
C ASN A 135 -12.55 1.44 -4.66
N GLY A 136 -12.66 2.63 -5.28
CA GLY A 136 -12.60 3.92 -4.60
C GLY A 136 -11.17 4.45 -4.47
N ASN A 137 -11.02 5.70 -4.03
CA ASN A 137 -9.73 6.40 -3.95
C ASN A 137 -8.99 6.05 -2.65
N GLY A 138 -8.67 4.75 -2.47
CA GLY A 138 -7.97 4.26 -1.30
C GLY A 138 -6.44 4.33 -1.42
N VAL A 139 -5.76 4.15 -0.27
CA VAL A 139 -4.31 4.04 -0.20
C VAL A 139 -3.83 2.80 -0.98
N GLU A 140 -4.60 1.72 -0.94
CA GLU A 140 -4.27 0.46 -1.61
C GLU A 140 -4.24 0.62 -3.12
N SER A 141 -5.10 1.44 -3.72
CA SER A 141 -5.08 1.69 -5.16
C SER A 141 -3.80 2.41 -5.61
N LEU A 142 -3.18 3.21 -4.72
CA LEU A 142 -1.88 3.82 -4.94
C LEU A 142 -0.74 2.81 -4.77
N VAL A 143 -0.85 1.92 -3.77
CA VAL A 143 0.11 0.84 -3.52
C VAL A 143 0.13 -0.16 -4.68
N GLN A 144 -1.03 -0.54 -5.23
CA GLN A 144 -1.17 -1.47 -6.36
C GLN A 144 -0.43 -1.03 -7.63
N GLN A 145 -0.08 0.25 -7.75
CA GLN A 145 0.65 0.80 -8.89
C GLN A 145 2.16 0.92 -8.66
N GLN A 146 2.66 0.47 -7.50
CA GLN A 146 4.09 0.52 -7.22
C GLN A 146 4.83 -0.63 -7.89
N ALA A 147 6.13 -0.44 -8.14
CA ALA A 147 7.00 -1.51 -8.60
C ALA A 147 7.08 -2.63 -7.55
N GLY A 148 7.10 -3.89 -7.97
CA GLY A 148 7.06 -5.05 -7.10
C GLY A 148 5.66 -5.42 -6.59
N VAL A 149 4.62 -4.68 -6.99
CA VAL A 149 3.23 -4.95 -6.62
C VAL A 149 2.44 -5.41 -7.83
N SER A 150 1.65 -6.44 -7.64
CA SER A 150 0.77 -6.99 -8.65
C SER A 150 -0.66 -7.15 -8.14
N THR A 151 -1.62 -7.02 -9.05
CA THR A 151 -3.04 -7.24 -8.81
C THR A 151 -3.66 -7.80 -10.09
N HIS A 152 -4.73 -8.57 -9.93
CA HIS A 152 -5.50 -9.14 -11.04
C HIS A 152 -7.00 -8.86 -10.90
N ASN A 153 -7.40 -8.12 -9.86
CA ASN A 153 -8.80 -7.82 -9.56
C ASN A 153 -8.95 -6.36 -9.12
N GLU A 154 -9.67 -5.57 -9.91
CA GLU A 154 -9.93 -4.17 -9.63
C GLU A 154 -10.98 -3.93 -8.53
N LEU A 155 -11.75 -4.95 -8.17
CA LEU A 155 -12.78 -4.87 -7.14
C LEU A 155 -12.21 -5.08 -5.74
N SER A 156 -10.96 -5.59 -5.65
CA SER A 156 -10.27 -5.91 -4.40
C SER A 156 -9.31 -4.82 -3.96
N SER A 157 -9.22 -4.59 -2.66
CA SER A 157 -8.17 -3.79 -2.02
C SER A 157 -6.89 -4.60 -1.77
N GLN A 158 -6.93 -5.92 -1.93
CA GLN A 158 -5.79 -6.80 -1.78
C GLN A 158 -4.73 -6.54 -2.86
N TYR A 159 -3.49 -6.80 -2.51
CA TYR A 159 -2.35 -6.72 -3.42
C TYR A 159 -1.29 -7.75 -3.05
N ASN A 160 -0.61 -8.25 -4.07
CA ASN A 160 0.49 -9.18 -3.94
C ASN A 160 1.83 -8.43 -4.09
N VAL A 161 2.84 -8.81 -3.30
CA VAL A 161 4.13 -8.12 -3.33
C VAL A 161 5.25 -9.12 -3.57
N ARG A 162 5.92 -9.00 -4.73
CA ARG A 162 7.06 -9.86 -5.09
C ARG A 162 6.76 -11.34 -4.87
N GLY A 163 5.63 -11.77 -5.42
CA GLY A 163 5.16 -13.15 -5.36
C GLY A 163 4.56 -13.59 -4.02
N GLY A 164 4.57 -12.75 -2.99
CA GLY A 164 3.88 -13.04 -1.74
C GLY A 164 2.39 -12.73 -1.84
N ALA A 165 1.58 -13.49 -1.12
CA ALA A 165 0.13 -13.35 -1.07
C ALA A 165 -0.31 -12.11 -0.26
N PHE A 166 -1.56 -11.70 -0.39
CA PHE A 166 -2.10 -10.52 0.28
C PHE A 166 -1.99 -10.57 1.81
N ASP A 167 -2.06 -11.74 2.41
CA ASP A 167 -1.94 -11.98 3.85
C ASP A 167 -0.49 -11.86 4.37
N GLU A 168 0.50 -11.84 3.47
CA GLU A 168 1.90 -11.59 3.78
C GLU A 168 2.25 -10.10 3.93
N ASN A 169 1.27 -9.22 3.83
CA ASN A 169 1.44 -7.76 3.93
C ASN A 169 1.04 -7.26 5.31
N SER A 170 1.91 -6.49 5.97
CA SER A 170 1.60 -5.84 7.23
C SER A 170 1.09 -4.42 7.03
N VAL A 171 0.11 -4.02 7.82
CA VAL A 171 -0.44 -2.65 7.83
C VAL A 171 -0.35 -2.08 9.24
N TYR A 172 0.25 -0.91 9.34
CA TYR A 172 0.38 -0.16 10.59
C TYR A 172 -0.34 1.19 10.47
N ILE A 173 -1.05 1.57 11.52
CA ILE A 173 -1.63 2.92 11.66
C ILE A 173 -1.09 3.52 12.96
N ASN A 174 -0.36 4.63 12.87
CA ASN A 174 0.25 5.31 14.00
C ASN A 174 1.07 4.37 14.92
N ASN A 175 1.91 3.49 14.34
CA ASN A 175 2.75 2.45 15.00
C ASN A 175 1.97 1.28 15.62
N VAL A 176 0.66 1.17 15.43
CA VAL A 176 -0.14 0.02 15.85
C VAL A 176 -0.42 -0.86 14.64
N GLU A 177 -0.11 -2.15 14.77
CA GLU A 177 -0.44 -3.15 13.74
C GLU A 177 -1.95 -3.36 13.68
N VAL A 178 -2.50 -3.35 12.47
CA VAL A 178 -3.91 -3.70 12.23
C VAL A 178 -4.00 -5.21 12.04
N PHE A 179 -4.73 -5.86 12.92
CA PHE A 179 -5.00 -7.29 12.78
C PHE A 179 -5.97 -7.51 11.61
N ARG A 180 -5.62 -8.40 10.67
CA ARG A 180 -6.42 -8.70 9.47
C ARG A 180 -6.89 -7.44 8.70
N PRO A 181 -5.96 -6.65 8.13
CA PRO A 181 -6.32 -5.44 7.38
C PRO A 181 -7.12 -5.76 6.11
N PHE A 182 -7.00 -6.99 5.60
CA PHE A 182 -7.75 -7.51 4.46
C PHE A 182 -8.61 -8.69 4.91
N LEU A 183 -9.86 -8.72 4.46
CA LEU A 183 -10.75 -9.84 4.72
C LEU A 183 -10.38 -11.02 3.80
N VAL A 184 -10.25 -12.20 4.38
CA VAL A 184 -10.12 -13.44 3.60
C VAL A 184 -11.51 -13.87 3.20
N ARG A 185 -11.84 -13.72 1.94
CA ARG A 185 -13.19 -13.92 1.45
C ARG A 185 -13.27 -15.05 0.44
N SER A 186 -14.44 -15.66 0.36
CA SER A 186 -14.81 -16.58 -0.70
C SER A 186 -15.63 -15.94 -1.83
N GLY A 187 -16.06 -14.68 -1.67
CA GLY A 187 -16.89 -13.97 -2.64
C GLY A 187 -16.09 -13.04 -3.58
N GLN A 188 -16.81 -12.43 -4.53
CA GLN A 188 -16.20 -11.63 -5.60
C GLN A 188 -15.76 -10.24 -5.18
N GLN A 189 -16.18 -9.75 -4.02
CA GLN A 189 -15.87 -8.40 -3.56
C GLN A 189 -15.61 -8.30 -2.07
N GLU A 190 -14.70 -7.40 -1.71
CA GLU A 190 -14.37 -7.03 -0.36
C GLU A 190 -15.05 -5.73 0.06
N GLY A 191 -15.19 -5.55 1.37
CA GLY A 191 -15.68 -4.32 1.98
C GLY A 191 -14.71 -3.14 1.88
N LEU A 192 -14.94 -2.13 2.70
CA LEU A 192 -14.06 -0.97 2.80
C LEU A 192 -12.72 -1.36 3.44
N SER A 193 -11.63 -0.82 2.91
CA SER A 193 -10.32 -0.87 3.58
C SER A 193 -10.38 -0.17 4.94
N VAL A 194 -9.64 -0.69 5.91
CA VAL A 194 -9.50 -0.07 7.24
C VAL A 194 -8.85 1.31 7.17
N ILE A 195 -8.09 1.61 6.12
CA ILE A 195 -7.40 2.89 5.96
C ILE A 195 -8.35 3.93 5.37
N ASN A 196 -8.55 5.03 6.11
CA ASN A 196 -9.35 6.15 5.62
C ASN A 196 -8.46 7.20 4.94
N PRO A 197 -8.56 7.39 3.61
CA PRO A 197 -7.66 8.27 2.86
C PRO A 197 -7.76 9.75 3.26
N TYR A 198 -8.90 10.21 3.79
CA TYR A 198 -9.08 11.60 4.22
C TYR A 198 -8.34 11.92 5.53
N MET A 199 -8.06 10.92 6.34
CA MET A 199 -7.35 11.04 7.61
C MET A 199 -5.83 10.88 7.47
N VAL A 200 -5.34 10.39 6.33
CA VAL A 200 -3.92 10.07 6.10
C VAL A 200 -3.09 11.33 5.86
N ASP A 201 -1.98 11.46 6.58
CA ASP A 201 -0.91 12.43 6.36
C ASP A 201 0.24 11.83 5.57
N LYS A 202 0.72 10.63 5.98
CA LYS A 202 1.88 9.96 5.39
C LYS A 202 1.58 8.51 5.10
N ILE A 203 2.11 8.05 3.99
CA ILE A 203 2.08 6.67 3.55
C ILE A 203 3.51 6.22 3.34
N GLY A 204 3.99 5.30 4.17
CA GLY A 204 5.25 4.61 3.99
C GLY A 204 5.00 3.19 3.47
N PHE A 205 5.64 2.80 2.37
CA PHE A 205 5.48 1.49 1.80
C PHE A 205 6.83 0.84 1.50
N SER A 206 6.97 -0.45 1.84
CA SER A 206 8.15 -1.26 1.54
C SER A 206 7.76 -2.58 0.89
N THR A 207 8.42 -2.93 -0.19
CA THR A 207 8.27 -4.20 -0.91
C THR A 207 9.22 -5.30 -0.41
N GLY A 208 9.81 -5.11 0.75
CA GLY A 208 10.75 -6.03 1.41
C GLY A 208 11.97 -5.32 1.99
N GLY A 209 12.77 -6.01 2.77
CA GLY A 209 13.96 -5.43 3.42
C GLY A 209 13.64 -4.44 4.54
N TYR A 210 12.42 -4.42 5.05
CA TYR A 210 11.97 -3.49 6.08
C TYR A 210 12.56 -3.80 7.48
N ALA A 211 12.63 -2.76 8.31
CA ALA A 211 13.25 -2.78 9.63
C ALA A 211 12.56 -3.71 10.65
N ALA A 212 13.25 -4.02 11.76
CA ALA A 212 12.80 -4.96 12.80
C ALA A 212 11.53 -4.51 13.55
N LYS A 213 11.19 -3.22 13.53
CA LYS A 213 9.93 -2.69 14.11
C LYS A 213 8.67 -3.26 13.46
N TYR A 214 8.74 -3.65 12.18
CA TYR A 214 7.64 -4.29 11.46
C TYR A 214 7.75 -5.80 11.61
N GLY A 215 6.69 -6.45 12.08
CA GLY A 215 6.72 -7.85 12.46
C GLY A 215 5.91 -8.78 11.57
N ASP A 216 6.20 -10.04 11.71
CA ASP A 216 5.37 -11.21 11.46
C ASP A 216 4.69 -11.30 10.08
N LYS A 217 5.32 -10.72 9.05
CA LYS A 217 4.92 -10.80 7.64
C LYS A 217 6.15 -10.98 6.76
N MET A 218 5.97 -11.60 5.58
CA MET A 218 7.08 -11.99 4.71
C MET A 218 7.23 -11.12 3.47
N SER A 219 6.24 -10.29 3.12
CA SER A 219 6.28 -9.61 1.82
C SER A 219 6.41 -8.10 1.90
N SER A 220 5.50 -7.40 2.56
CA SER A 220 5.54 -5.94 2.60
C SER A 220 5.17 -5.34 3.95
N ALA A 221 5.50 -4.05 4.10
CA ALA A 221 5.05 -3.24 5.21
C ALA A 221 4.46 -1.92 4.70
N LEU A 222 3.23 -1.62 5.12
CA LEU A 222 2.51 -0.38 4.86
C LEU A 222 2.35 0.38 6.18
N ASP A 223 2.99 1.54 6.32
CA ASP A 223 3.01 2.36 7.53
C ASP A 223 2.25 3.66 7.30
N ILE A 224 1.11 3.81 7.95
CA ILE A 224 0.21 4.93 7.80
C ILE A 224 0.30 5.84 9.02
N THR A 225 0.46 7.12 8.77
CA THR A 225 0.36 8.15 9.80
C THR A 225 -0.86 9.03 9.53
N TYR A 226 -1.74 9.18 10.53
CA TYR A 226 -2.89 10.06 10.44
C TYR A 226 -2.53 11.50 10.71
N LYS A 227 -3.25 12.43 10.09
CA LYS A 227 -3.09 13.88 10.22
C LYS A 227 -3.26 14.34 11.66
N THR A 228 -2.55 15.41 12.01
CA THR A 228 -2.75 16.12 13.27
C THR A 228 -2.95 17.60 12.96
N LEU A 229 -4.13 18.12 13.21
CA LEU A 229 -4.46 19.51 12.98
C LEU A 229 -4.06 20.33 14.20
N LYS A 230 -3.24 21.38 13.99
CA LYS A 230 -2.83 22.29 15.05
C LYS A 230 -3.12 23.73 14.69
N ALA A 231 -3.86 24.40 15.55
CA ALA A 231 -4.10 25.84 15.42
C ALA A 231 -2.82 26.63 15.78
N LYS A 232 -2.40 27.53 14.88
CA LYS A 232 -1.29 28.46 15.12
C LYS A 232 -1.67 29.59 16.09
N SER A 233 -2.97 29.83 16.25
CA SER A 233 -3.54 30.88 17.12
C SER A 233 -4.55 30.26 18.10
N LYS A 234 -5.17 31.08 18.99
CA LYS A 234 -6.25 30.62 19.87
C LYS A 234 -7.52 30.21 19.12
N LYS A 235 -7.69 30.64 17.85
CA LYS A 235 -8.83 30.25 17.03
C LYS A 235 -8.64 28.82 16.54
N PRO A 236 -9.64 27.92 16.68
CA PRO A 236 -9.55 26.57 16.17
C PRO A 236 -9.45 26.57 14.62
N VAL A 237 -8.81 25.55 14.10
CA VAL A 237 -8.79 25.24 12.67
C VAL A 237 -9.84 24.16 12.44
N VAL A 238 -10.69 24.39 11.44
CA VAL A 238 -11.65 23.41 10.96
C VAL A 238 -11.35 23.11 9.51
N GLU A 239 -11.30 21.85 9.16
CA GLU A 239 -11.25 21.40 7.77
C GLU A 239 -12.26 20.27 7.57
N GLY A 240 -12.76 20.13 6.37
CA GLY A 240 -13.66 19.05 6.04
C GLY A 240 -13.71 18.77 4.57
N SER A 241 -14.27 17.62 4.23
CA SER A 241 -14.55 17.25 2.87
C SER A 241 -15.83 16.41 2.79
N LEU A 242 -16.59 16.64 1.72
CA LEU A 242 -17.69 15.80 1.31
C LEU A 242 -17.39 15.32 -0.10
N ALA A 243 -17.39 14.02 -0.30
CA ALA A 243 -17.23 13.42 -1.60
C ALA A 243 -18.41 12.50 -1.90
N ALA A 244 -18.89 12.51 -3.12
CA ALA A 244 -19.92 11.61 -3.59
C ALA A 244 -19.61 11.15 -5.01
N SER A 245 -19.95 9.90 -5.31
CA SER A 245 -19.80 9.30 -6.61
C SER A 245 -20.88 8.22 -6.81
N LEU A 246 -20.96 7.64 -8.02
CA LEU A 246 -21.82 6.49 -8.25
C LEU A 246 -21.41 5.24 -7.41
N LEU A 247 -20.19 5.25 -6.83
CA LEU A 247 -19.66 4.15 -6.04
C LEU A 247 -19.82 4.34 -4.53
N GLY A 248 -20.32 5.50 -4.09
CA GLY A 248 -20.49 5.78 -2.67
C GLY A 248 -20.33 7.25 -2.31
N ALA A 249 -20.29 7.51 -1.01
CA ALA A 249 -20.14 8.85 -0.44
C ALA A 249 -19.26 8.82 0.80
N ASP A 250 -18.48 9.89 1.00
CA ASP A 250 -17.57 10.08 2.12
C ASP A 250 -17.79 11.46 2.75
N ALA A 251 -17.80 11.51 4.06
CA ALA A 251 -17.83 12.74 4.82
C ALA A 251 -16.70 12.75 5.84
N TYR A 252 -15.90 13.80 5.84
CA TYR A 252 -14.77 13.99 6.75
C TYR A 252 -14.85 15.36 7.40
N ILE A 253 -14.58 15.43 8.71
CA ILE A 253 -14.43 16.67 9.46
C ILE A 253 -13.27 16.56 10.45
N GLY A 254 -12.41 17.57 10.45
CA GLY A 254 -11.29 17.72 11.38
C GLY A 254 -11.36 19.02 12.14
N LEU A 255 -11.11 18.93 13.45
CA LEU A 255 -11.02 20.06 14.38
C LEU A 255 -9.63 20.10 15.01
N GLY A 256 -8.94 21.23 14.88
CA GLY A 256 -7.62 21.45 15.46
C GLY A 256 -7.61 22.64 16.41
N THR A 257 -7.14 22.45 17.62
CA THR A 257 -6.77 23.51 18.56
C THR A 257 -5.26 23.51 18.77
N GLN A 258 -4.75 24.31 19.69
CA GLN A 258 -3.32 24.27 20.04
C GLN A 258 -2.91 22.95 20.72
N LYS A 259 -3.84 22.25 21.39
CA LYS A 259 -3.58 21.05 22.19
C LYS A 259 -4.32 19.82 21.71
N LEU A 260 -5.42 19.98 21.01
CA LEU A 260 -6.31 18.91 20.59
C LEU A 260 -6.42 18.90 19.05
N SER A 261 -6.32 17.71 18.49
CA SER A 261 -6.71 17.40 17.11
C SER A 261 -7.75 16.29 17.16
N TRP A 262 -8.89 16.49 16.51
CA TRP A 262 -9.96 15.51 16.46
C TRP A 262 -10.47 15.38 15.03
N LEU A 263 -10.31 14.23 14.44
CA LEU A 263 -10.71 13.89 13.08
C LEU A 263 -11.84 12.87 13.14
N ASN A 264 -12.83 13.03 12.28
CA ASN A 264 -13.96 12.11 12.16
C ASN A 264 -14.28 11.89 10.69
N SER A 265 -14.65 10.68 10.33
CA SER A 265 -15.08 10.37 8.98
C SER A 265 -16.10 9.25 8.98
N VAL A 266 -17.10 9.38 8.10
CA VAL A 266 -18.07 8.35 7.75
C VAL A 266 -17.88 8.04 6.26
N ARG A 267 -17.86 6.75 5.92
CA ARG A 267 -17.79 6.31 4.52
C ARG A 267 -18.91 5.31 4.23
N TYR A 268 -19.56 5.53 3.13
CA TYR A 268 -20.53 4.61 2.55
C TYR A 268 -20.07 4.21 1.16
N LYS A 269 -20.04 2.91 0.87
CA LYS A 269 -19.67 2.37 -0.44
C LYS A 269 -20.76 1.40 -0.91
N THR A 270 -21.13 1.52 -2.18
CA THR A 270 -21.91 0.54 -2.89
C THR A 270 -21.29 0.31 -4.25
N THR A 271 -21.23 -0.93 -4.68
CA THR A 271 -20.65 -1.30 -5.98
C THR A 271 -21.65 -2.03 -6.85
N SER A 272 -22.93 -1.99 -6.49
CA SER A 272 -24.03 -2.58 -7.27
C SER A 272 -23.95 -2.19 -8.75
N TYR A 273 -23.67 -0.92 -9.01
CA TYR A 273 -23.52 -0.40 -10.37
C TYR A 273 -22.36 -1.05 -11.14
N LEU A 274 -21.19 -1.28 -10.49
CA LEU A 274 -20.05 -1.95 -11.11
C LEU A 274 -20.32 -3.44 -11.31
N LEU A 275 -20.87 -4.10 -10.31
CA LEU A 275 -21.15 -5.54 -10.32
C LEU A 275 -22.22 -5.90 -11.34
N GLY A 276 -23.20 -5.03 -11.58
CA GLY A 276 -24.20 -5.20 -12.62
C GLY A 276 -23.62 -5.18 -14.05
N SER A 277 -22.36 -4.81 -14.25
CA SER A 277 -21.66 -4.87 -15.54
C SER A 277 -20.86 -6.15 -15.74
N MET A 278 -20.78 -7.00 -14.74
CA MET A 278 -20.09 -8.29 -14.85
C MET A 278 -20.93 -9.24 -15.74
N GLU A 279 -20.25 -10.15 -16.40
CA GLU A 279 -20.91 -11.20 -17.16
C GLU A 279 -21.66 -12.19 -16.25
N THR A 280 -21.16 -12.40 -15.02
CA THR A 280 -21.91 -13.08 -13.98
C THR A 280 -23.07 -12.21 -13.55
N LYS A 281 -24.20 -12.39 -14.24
CA LYS A 281 -25.43 -11.66 -13.95
C LYS A 281 -25.98 -12.05 -12.60
N GLY A 282 -26.56 -11.09 -11.91
CA GLY A 282 -27.15 -11.28 -10.61
C GLY A 282 -27.53 -9.97 -9.95
N GLU A 283 -28.48 -10.02 -9.03
CA GLU A 283 -28.82 -8.88 -8.21
C GLU A 283 -27.82 -8.73 -7.07
N TYR A 284 -26.88 -7.82 -7.25
CA TYR A 284 -25.83 -7.51 -6.28
C TYR A 284 -26.25 -6.35 -5.39
N LYS A 285 -26.31 -6.57 -4.08
CA LYS A 285 -26.69 -5.55 -3.09
C LYS A 285 -25.57 -5.36 -2.02
N PRO A 286 -24.36 -4.95 -2.43
CA PRO A 286 -23.29 -4.64 -1.48
C PRO A 286 -23.61 -3.32 -0.78
N ASN A 287 -23.42 -3.31 0.53
CA ASN A 287 -23.62 -2.14 1.38
C ASN A 287 -22.53 -2.12 2.44
N TYR A 288 -21.61 -1.18 2.33
CA TYR A 288 -20.46 -1.03 3.22
C TYR A 288 -20.53 0.32 3.90
N LEU A 289 -20.53 0.32 5.22
CA LEU A 289 -20.57 1.52 6.04
C LEU A 289 -19.47 1.46 7.08
N ASP A 290 -18.68 2.52 7.21
CA ASP A 290 -17.76 2.67 8.31
C ASP A 290 -17.78 4.07 8.93
N TYR A 291 -17.37 4.11 10.18
CA TYR A 291 -17.08 5.32 10.94
C TYR A 291 -15.70 5.21 11.55
N GLN A 292 -14.90 6.26 11.39
CA GLN A 292 -13.59 6.38 12.01
C GLN A 292 -13.45 7.68 12.77
N THR A 293 -12.76 7.62 13.89
CA THR A 293 -12.37 8.80 14.67
C THR A 293 -10.90 8.69 15.09
N TYR A 294 -10.18 9.79 15.02
CA TYR A 294 -8.83 9.92 15.56
C TYR A 294 -8.73 11.16 16.41
N LEU A 295 -8.37 10.98 17.65
CA LEU A 295 -8.20 12.04 18.63
C LEU A 295 -6.76 12.04 19.11
N SER A 296 -6.09 13.20 18.99
CA SER A 296 -4.73 13.42 19.51
C SER A 296 -4.74 14.62 20.42
N TYR A 297 -4.44 14.39 21.70
CA TYR A 297 -4.43 15.41 22.74
C TYR A 297 -3.03 15.57 23.32
N GLN A 298 -2.49 16.79 23.23
CA GLN A 298 -1.18 17.15 23.74
C GLN A 298 -1.32 18.27 24.79
N PRO A 299 -1.59 17.93 26.06
CA PRO A 299 -1.78 18.92 27.13
C PRO A 299 -0.56 19.83 27.33
N ASN A 300 0.64 19.28 27.14
CA ASN A 300 1.92 19.97 27.23
C ASN A 300 2.98 19.28 26.35
N LYS A 301 4.19 19.80 26.32
CA LYS A 301 5.32 19.27 25.51
C LYS A 301 5.79 17.87 25.92
N ARG A 302 5.42 17.38 27.11
CA ARG A 302 5.87 16.11 27.67
C ARG A 302 4.92 14.95 27.46
N TRP A 303 3.61 15.21 27.30
CA TRP A 303 2.59 14.20 27.22
C TRP A 303 1.79 14.32 25.94
N LYS A 304 1.56 13.19 25.27
CA LYS A 304 0.67 13.04 24.14
C LYS A 304 -0.20 11.81 24.35
N LEU A 305 -1.50 11.98 24.13
CA LEU A 305 -2.54 10.95 24.18
C LEU A 305 -3.13 10.83 22.80
N ASP A 306 -3.21 9.62 22.27
CA ASP A 306 -3.77 9.31 20.97
C ASP A 306 -4.85 8.24 21.12
N PHE A 307 -5.97 8.41 20.44
CA PHE A 307 -7.06 7.44 20.37
C PHE A 307 -7.53 7.29 18.94
N ILE A 308 -7.64 6.05 18.46
CA ILE A 308 -8.29 5.70 17.19
C ILE A 308 -9.47 4.80 17.51
N GLY A 309 -10.63 5.10 16.93
CA GLY A 309 -11.81 4.26 16.94
C GLY A 309 -12.27 3.98 15.52
N TYR A 310 -12.64 2.75 15.25
CA TYR A 310 -13.12 2.28 13.96
C TYR A 310 -14.26 1.30 14.14
N ILE A 311 -15.34 1.51 13.42
CA ILE A 311 -16.50 0.62 13.36
C ILE A 311 -16.85 0.44 11.89
N SER A 312 -17.02 -0.80 11.46
CA SER A 312 -17.42 -1.12 10.08
C SER A 312 -18.47 -2.23 10.09
N ASP A 313 -19.53 -2.04 9.32
CA ASP A 313 -20.56 -3.05 9.06
C ASP A 313 -20.71 -3.21 7.55
N ASN A 314 -20.24 -4.34 7.05
CA ASN A 314 -20.20 -4.66 5.63
C ASN A 314 -21.20 -5.77 5.36
N HIS A 315 -22.13 -5.51 4.46
CA HIS A 315 -23.12 -6.47 3.98
C HIS A 315 -22.88 -6.74 2.50
N TYR A 316 -23.00 -8.00 2.14
CA TYR A 316 -23.00 -8.42 0.75
C TYR A 316 -24.10 -9.41 0.54
N ASN A 317 -25.09 -9.03 -0.27
CA ASN A 317 -26.16 -9.93 -0.70
C ASN A 317 -26.02 -10.13 -2.20
N PHE A 318 -26.16 -11.35 -2.63
CA PHE A 318 -26.09 -11.73 -4.03
C PHE A 318 -27.17 -12.76 -4.34
N GLU A 319 -27.95 -12.49 -5.34
CA GLU A 319 -28.94 -13.40 -5.94
C GLU A 319 -28.50 -13.62 -7.39
N PRO A 320 -27.97 -14.82 -7.73
CA PRO A 320 -27.51 -15.08 -9.07
C PRO A 320 -28.66 -15.10 -10.07
N GLU A 321 -28.43 -14.57 -11.26
CA GLU A 321 -29.33 -14.65 -12.41
C GLU A 321 -28.82 -15.64 -13.45
N ASP A 322 -29.72 -16.13 -14.26
CA ASP A 322 -29.44 -17.02 -15.38
C ASP A 322 -28.45 -16.37 -16.34
N ARG A 323 -27.50 -17.15 -16.83
CA ARG A 323 -26.49 -16.64 -17.75
C ARG A 323 -26.14 -17.61 -18.86
N GLU A 324 -25.59 -17.05 -19.94
CA GLU A 324 -24.93 -17.78 -21.01
C GLU A 324 -23.52 -17.20 -21.21
N THR A 325 -22.51 -18.06 -21.17
CA THR A 325 -21.10 -17.67 -21.42
C THR A 325 -20.59 -18.44 -22.62
N LYS A 326 -20.11 -17.73 -23.65
CA LYS A 326 -19.45 -18.34 -24.82
C LYS A 326 -17.94 -18.33 -24.61
N PHE A 327 -17.30 -19.45 -24.88
CA PHE A 327 -15.86 -19.64 -24.71
C PHE A 327 -15.31 -20.67 -25.72
N GLY A 328 -13.99 -20.76 -25.85
CA GLY A 328 -13.32 -21.68 -26.76
C GLY A 328 -12.50 -20.96 -27.82
N THR A 329 -12.23 -21.64 -28.93
CA THR A 329 -11.50 -21.09 -30.08
C THR A 329 -12.49 -20.64 -31.16
N MET A 330 -12.01 -19.88 -32.16
CA MET A 330 -12.85 -19.45 -33.30
C MET A 330 -13.44 -20.62 -34.11
N GLU A 331 -12.77 -21.78 -34.05
CA GLU A 331 -13.21 -22.99 -34.76
C GLU A 331 -14.04 -23.94 -33.86
N ASN A 332 -14.08 -23.69 -32.58
CA ASN A 332 -14.80 -24.53 -31.62
C ASN A 332 -15.32 -23.68 -30.46
N VAL A 333 -16.42 -22.98 -30.71
CA VAL A 333 -17.12 -22.15 -29.73
C VAL A 333 -18.10 -22.99 -28.95
N LYS A 334 -17.99 -22.96 -27.63
CA LYS A 334 -18.93 -23.61 -26.72
C LYS A 334 -19.80 -22.58 -26.01
N SER A 335 -21.05 -22.93 -25.75
CA SER A 335 -22.00 -22.14 -24.98
C SER A 335 -22.28 -22.86 -23.67
N PHE A 336 -22.05 -22.19 -22.58
CA PHE A 336 -22.35 -22.63 -21.22
C PHE A 336 -23.51 -21.79 -20.68
N ARG A 337 -24.69 -22.41 -20.59
CA ARG A 337 -25.89 -21.81 -20.01
C ARG A 337 -26.12 -22.35 -18.60
N VAL A 338 -26.41 -21.47 -17.65
CA VAL A 338 -26.75 -21.85 -16.27
C VAL A 338 -28.01 -21.15 -15.85
N TYR A 339 -28.94 -21.90 -15.31
CA TYR A 339 -30.11 -21.42 -14.61
C TYR A 339 -29.85 -21.50 -13.12
N PHE A 340 -29.97 -20.39 -12.43
CA PHE A 340 -29.65 -20.28 -11.01
C PHE A 340 -30.89 -20.14 -10.15
N ASP A 341 -30.81 -20.67 -8.95
CA ASP A 341 -31.72 -20.42 -7.84
C ASP A 341 -30.93 -20.31 -6.54
N GLY A 342 -31.43 -19.48 -5.62
CA GLY A 342 -30.82 -19.31 -4.32
C GLY A 342 -30.22 -17.94 -4.09
N GLN A 343 -29.41 -17.82 -3.02
CA GLN A 343 -28.86 -16.54 -2.57
C GLN A 343 -27.60 -16.70 -1.71
N GLU A 344 -26.79 -15.66 -1.70
CA GLU A 344 -25.67 -15.48 -0.78
C GLU A 344 -25.92 -14.25 0.10
N LYS A 345 -25.69 -14.39 1.41
CA LYS A 345 -25.81 -13.28 2.40
C LYS A 345 -24.63 -13.32 3.34
N ASP A 346 -23.76 -12.33 3.19
CA ASP A 346 -22.57 -12.20 4.03
C ASP A 346 -22.64 -10.92 4.87
N ARG A 347 -22.11 -11.02 6.07
CA ARG A 347 -21.97 -9.87 6.97
C ARG A 347 -20.64 -9.90 7.71
N PHE A 348 -19.92 -8.76 7.69
CA PHE A 348 -18.65 -8.57 8.38
C PHE A 348 -18.74 -7.34 9.28
N LEU A 349 -18.92 -7.56 10.58
CA LEU A 349 -18.97 -6.50 11.58
C LEU A 349 -17.62 -6.42 12.28
N THR A 350 -16.97 -5.25 12.22
CA THR A 350 -15.63 -5.04 12.78
C THR A 350 -15.59 -3.83 13.70
N TYR A 351 -14.98 -3.99 14.86
CA TYR A 351 -14.62 -2.91 15.78
C TYR A 351 -13.10 -2.94 15.98
N PHE A 352 -12.46 -1.78 15.87
CA PHE A 352 -11.04 -1.63 16.15
C PHE A 352 -10.81 -0.35 16.94
N GLY A 353 -10.06 -0.44 18.01
CA GLY A 353 -9.73 0.71 18.84
C GLY A 353 -8.28 0.68 19.29
N THR A 354 -7.66 1.86 19.38
CA THR A 354 -6.29 2.01 19.90
C THR A 354 -6.23 3.14 20.92
N LEU A 355 -5.43 2.97 21.95
CA LEU A 355 -5.10 4.00 22.92
C LEU A 355 -3.58 4.10 23.04
N GLY A 356 -3.05 5.29 22.81
CA GLY A 356 -1.63 5.58 22.91
C GLY A 356 -1.34 6.64 23.95
N ILE A 357 -0.36 6.40 24.82
CA ILE A 357 0.16 7.36 25.78
C ILE A 357 1.65 7.49 25.54
N THR A 358 2.09 8.68 25.14
CA THR A 358 3.51 8.96 24.92
C THR A 358 4.01 9.99 25.91
N ARG A 359 5.09 9.68 26.60
CA ARG A 359 5.83 10.59 27.47
C ARG A 359 7.17 10.92 26.86
N GLN A 360 7.39 12.22 26.63
CA GLN A 360 8.68 12.76 26.22
C GLN A 360 9.48 13.11 27.48
N PHE A 361 10.56 12.37 27.74
CA PHE A 361 11.43 12.62 28.88
C PHE A 361 12.42 13.75 28.60
N THR A 362 13.08 13.68 27.44
CA THR A 362 13.99 14.68 26.91
C THR A 362 13.63 14.98 25.45
N ALA A 363 14.27 15.94 24.81
CA ALA A 363 14.12 16.17 23.38
C ALA A 363 14.43 14.91 22.53
N ASN A 364 15.25 14.02 23.07
CA ASN A 364 15.79 12.86 22.38
C ASN A 364 15.22 11.51 22.85
N THR A 365 14.46 11.49 23.97
CA THR A 365 13.98 10.23 24.57
C THR A 365 12.49 10.27 24.79
N SER A 366 11.77 9.30 24.25
CA SER A 366 10.34 9.12 24.47
C SER A 366 10.00 7.67 24.75
N LEU A 367 9.00 7.48 25.60
CA LEU A 367 8.40 6.18 25.92
C LEU A 367 6.92 6.24 25.55
N SER A 368 6.46 5.25 24.81
CA SER A 368 5.06 5.14 24.38
C SER A 368 4.47 3.82 24.84
N LEU A 369 3.31 3.87 25.48
CA LEU A 369 2.47 2.72 25.76
C LEU A 369 1.31 2.76 24.77
N LEU A 370 1.15 1.71 23.97
CA LEU A 370 0.12 1.57 22.96
C LEU A 370 -0.71 0.33 23.28
N GLY A 371 -2.03 0.50 23.39
CA GLY A 371 -2.99 -0.58 23.53
C GLY A 371 -3.85 -0.65 22.29
N SER A 372 -4.24 -1.86 21.85
CA SER A 372 -5.25 -2.03 20.83
C SER A 372 -6.19 -3.17 21.14
N ALA A 373 -7.43 -3.05 20.65
CA ALA A 373 -8.45 -4.08 20.69
C ALA A 373 -9.10 -4.19 19.32
N PHE A 374 -9.20 -5.40 18.82
CA PHE A 374 -9.83 -5.75 17.56
C PHE A 374 -10.90 -6.80 17.82
N TYR A 375 -12.08 -6.60 17.26
CA TYR A 375 -13.19 -7.55 17.28
C TYR A 375 -13.78 -7.64 15.88
N THR A 376 -14.00 -8.85 15.39
CA THR A 376 -14.77 -9.06 14.17
C THR A 376 -15.74 -10.22 14.37
N LYS A 377 -16.93 -10.08 13.77
CA LYS A 377 -17.91 -11.15 13.60
C LYS A 377 -18.20 -11.29 12.12
N GLU A 378 -17.86 -12.45 11.60
CA GLU A 378 -17.99 -12.78 10.17
C GLU A 378 -19.06 -13.84 10.01
N GLN A 379 -19.92 -13.66 9.03
CA GLN A 379 -20.99 -14.59 8.67
C GLN A 379 -20.99 -14.71 7.15
N GLU A 380 -20.82 -15.90 6.64
CA GLU A 380 -20.99 -16.24 5.23
C GLU A 380 -22.09 -17.30 5.13
N LYS A 381 -23.15 -17.01 4.39
CA LYS A 381 -24.32 -17.87 4.25
C LYS A 381 -24.73 -17.89 2.80
N TYR A 382 -24.69 -19.05 2.20
CA TYR A 382 -25.23 -19.22 0.87
C TYR A 382 -25.93 -20.57 0.72
N ASP A 383 -26.96 -20.56 -0.12
CA ASP A 383 -27.61 -21.71 -0.72
C ASP A 383 -27.77 -21.34 -2.19
N ILE A 384 -27.00 -21.95 -3.07
CA ILE A 384 -27.00 -21.67 -4.50
C ILE A 384 -27.13 -23.00 -5.24
N GLN A 385 -28.15 -23.08 -6.07
CA GLN A 385 -28.36 -24.18 -7.00
C GLN A 385 -28.13 -23.67 -8.42
N GLY A 386 -27.44 -24.42 -9.24
CA GLY A 386 -27.27 -24.15 -10.66
C GLY A 386 -27.58 -25.36 -11.50
N GLN A 387 -28.42 -25.19 -12.53
CA GLN A 387 -28.64 -26.19 -13.57
C GLN A 387 -27.94 -25.69 -14.83
N TYR A 388 -27.04 -26.49 -15.39
CA TYR A 388 -26.25 -26.06 -16.55
C TYR A 388 -26.38 -26.95 -17.76
N TRP A 389 -26.22 -26.33 -18.93
CA TRP A 389 -26.09 -26.95 -20.24
C TRP A 389 -24.79 -26.48 -20.86
N LEU A 390 -24.03 -27.43 -21.36
CA LEU A 390 -22.83 -27.17 -22.17
C LEU A 390 -23.10 -27.63 -23.59
N ASP A 391 -23.17 -26.72 -24.52
CA ASP A 391 -23.49 -26.99 -25.91
C ASP A 391 -22.31 -26.57 -26.80
N GLU A 392 -22.09 -27.29 -27.91
CA GLU A 392 -21.23 -26.81 -28.99
C GLU A 392 -22.04 -25.89 -29.90
N THR A 393 -21.52 -24.67 -30.14
CA THR A 393 -22.32 -23.63 -30.81
C THR A 393 -22.54 -23.93 -32.29
N GLU A 394 -21.60 -24.56 -33.00
CA GLU A 394 -21.66 -24.83 -34.41
C GLU A 394 -22.57 -26.02 -34.75
N THR A 395 -22.44 -27.08 -33.97
CA THR A 395 -23.21 -28.32 -34.19
C THR A 395 -24.53 -28.35 -33.45
N SER A 396 -24.72 -27.45 -32.47
CA SER A 396 -25.82 -27.48 -31.49
C SER A 396 -25.86 -28.80 -30.71
N GLU A 397 -24.74 -29.51 -30.63
CA GLU A 397 -24.63 -30.75 -29.86
C GLU A 397 -24.52 -30.45 -28.38
N ASN A 398 -25.32 -31.13 -27.55
CA ASN A 398 -25.24 -31.01 -26.11
C ASN A 398 -24.09 -31.89 -25.60
N LEU A 399 -23.06 -31.22 -25.07
CA LEU A 399 -21.87 -31.88 -24.53
C LEU A 399 -22.03 -32.32 -23.06
N GLY A 400 -22.96 -31.69 -22.33
CA GLY A 400 -23.18 -32.02 -20.94
C GLY A 400 -24.30 -31.21 -20.30
N VAL A 401 -25.01 -31.84 -19.40
CA VAL A 401 -25.99 -31.22 -18.53
C VAL A 401 -25.69 -31.63 -17.10
N GLY A 402 -26.02 -30.76 -16.15
CA GLY A 402 -25.83 -31.08 -14.74
C GLY A 402 -26.49 -30.12 -13.81
N THR A 403 -26.52 -30.52 -12.57
CA THR A 403 -27.01 -29.69 -11.46
C THR A 403 -25.93 -29.66 -10.39
N TYR A 404 -25.70 -28.53 -9.77
CA TYR A 404 -24.90 -28.41 -8.55
C TYR A 404 -25.66 -27.62 -7.50
N PHE A 405 -25.39 -27.96 -6.24
CA PHE A 405 -25.91 -27.27 -5.09
C PHE A 405 -24.77 -26.97 -4.13
N GLU A 406 -24.58 -25.71 -3.80
CA GLU A 406 -23.59 -25.24 -2.85
C GLU A 406 -24.29 -24.69 -1.60
N HIS A 407 -23.86 -25.16 -0.43
CA HIS A 407 -24.35 -24.71 0.86
C HIS A 407 -23.21 -24.30 1.77
N ALA A 408 -23.36 -23.15 2.43
CA ALA A 408 -22.47 -22.76 3.53
C ALA A 408 -23.22 -22.04 4.66
N ARG A 409 -22.73 -22.31 5.88
CA ARG A 409 -23.09 -21.61 7.11
C ARG A 409 -21.81 -21.43 7.92
N ASN A 410 -21.09 -20.37 7.60
CA ASN A 410 -19.79 -20.09 8.19
C ASN A 410 -19.90 -18.91 9.16
N TYR A 411 -19.43 -19.12 10.35
CA TYR A 411 -19.38 -18.11 11.41
C TYR A 411 -17.99 -18.08 12.00
N LEU A 412 -17.42 -16.90 12.08
CA LEU A 412 -16.14 -16.66 12.73
C LEU A 412 -16.25 -15.44 13.64
N THR A 413 -15.79 -15.57 14.87
CA THR A 413 -15.64 -14.45 15.81
C THR A 413 -14.19 -14.36 16.23
N ALA A 414 -13.54 -13.22 16.04
CA ALA A 414 -12.17 -13.00 16.49
C ALA A 414 -12.11 -11.80 17.45
N ARG A 415 -11.42 -12.00 18.57
CA ARG A 415 -11.11 -10.98 19.57
C ARG A 415 -9.60 -10.96 19.76
N VAL A 416 -8.96 -9.86 19.40
CA VAL A 416 -7.50 -9.71 19.54
C VAL A 416 -7.18 -8.45 20.31
N MET A 417 -6.45 -8.59 21.39
CA MET A 417 -6.00 -7.48 22.22
C MET A 417 -4.48 -7.43 22.23
N SER A 418 -3.91 -6.25 22.14
CA SER A 418 -2.46 -6.08 22.28
C SER A 418 -2.08 -4.89 23.15
N ALA A 419 -0.93 -5.03 23.81
CA ALA A 419 -0.26 -3.95 24.54
C ALA A 419 1.21 -3.91 24.13
N LYS A 420 1.71 -2.72 23.76
CA LYS A 420 3.07 -2.50 23.29
C LYS A 420 3.71 -1.34 24.04
N LEU A 421 4.86 -1.59 24.63
CA LEU A 421 5.72 -0.57 25.25
C LEU A 421 6.88 -0.30 24.31
N MET A 422 7.06 0.95 23.88
CA MET A 422 8.05 1.35 22.88
C MET A 422 8.91 2.51 23.39
N LEU A 423 10.21 2.33 23.39
CA LEU A 423 11.24 3.32 23.72
C LEU A 423 11.91 3.81 22.44
N LYS A 424 11.97 5.12 22.27
CA LYS A 424 12.78 5.78 21.22
C LYS A 424 13.82 6.65 21.86
N HIS A 425 15.07 6.50 21.42
CA HIS A 425 16.18 7.28 21.92
C HIS A 425 17.11 7.70 20.79
N LYS A 426 17.42 8.99 20.74
CA LYS A 426 18.34 9.56 19.75
C LYS A 426 19.58 10.07 20.45
N VAL A 427 20.75 9.55 20.09
CA VAL A 427 22.03 9.98 20.64
C VAL A 427 23.04 10.14 19.50
N LYS A 428 23.57 11.35 19.33
CA LYS A 428 24.52 11.67 18.25
C LYS A 428 24.03 11.19 16.88
N LYS A 429 24.70 10.19 16.31
CA LYS A 429 24.45 9.62 14.98
C LYS A 429 23.49 8.42 15.01
N HIS A 430 23.10 7.97 16.21
CA HIS A 430 22.24 6.81 16.45
C HIS A 430 20.80 7.21 16.71
N GLN A 431 19.87 6.47 16.13
CA GLN A 431 18.44 6.56 16.41
C GLN A 431 17.94 5.16 16.76
N MET A 432 17.92 4.89 18.05
CA MET A 432 17.56 3.60 18.63
C MET A 432 16.05 3.52 18.87
N GLU A 433 15.50 2.36 18.62
CA GLU A 433 14.10 2.03 18.94
C GLU A 433 14.05 0.61 19.48
N ALA A 434 13.37 0.42 20.62
CA ALA A 434 13.13 -0.88 21.21
C ALA A 434 11.67 -0.99 21.65
N ALA A 435 11.07 -2.17 21.53
CA ALA A 435 9.73 -2.39 22.04
C ALA A 435 9.53 -3.84 22.49
N VAL A 436 8.59 -3.99 23.42
CA VAL A 436 8.03 -5.28 23.83
C VAL A 436 6.52 -5.19 23.67
N SER A 437 5.91 -6.24 23.15
CA SER A 437 4.45 -6.34 22.98
C SER A 437 3.93 -7.69 23.41
N LEU A 438 2.70 -7.66 23.93
CA LEU A 438 1.90 -8.81 24.29
C LEU A 438 0.63 -8.76 23.46
N LYS A 439 0.27 -9.89 22.84
CA LYS A 439 -0.95 -10.04 22.03
C LYS A 439 -1.69 -11.27 22.52
N ARG A 440 -2.98 -11.13 22.78
CA ARG A 440 -3.91 -12.22 23.11
C ARG A 440 -4.90 -12.38 21.96
N GLU A 441 -4.99 -13.60 21.47
CA GLU A 441 -5.87 -14.01 20.38
C GLU A 441 -6.91 -15.00 20.89
N HIS A 442 -8.19 -14.71 20.64
CA HIS A 442 -9.30 -15.60 20.92
C HIS A 442 -10.19 -15.62 19.69
N ILE A 443 -10.21 -16.77 19.00
CA ILE A 443 -10.93 -16.94 17.74
C ILE A 443 -11.79 -18.18 17.83
N GLU A 444 -13.07 -18.01 17.55
CA GLU A 444 -14.09 -19.07 17.51
C GLU A 444 -14.60 -19.24 16.08
N GLU A 445 -14.67 -20.48 15.63
CA GLU A 445 -15.17 -20.85 14.32
C GLU A 445 -16.23 -21.91 14.42
N ASN A 446 -17.29 -21.75 13.64
CA ASN A 446 -18.30 -22.77 13.38
C ASN A 446 -18.65 -22.72 11.88
N SER A 447 -18.20 -23.70 11.12
CA SER A 447 -18.38 -23.77 9.67
C SER A 447 -18.99 -25.10 9.28
N VAL A 448 -19.99 -25.02 8.40
CA VAL A 448 -20.59 -26.17 7.73
C VAL A 448 -20.72 -25.83 6.27
N GLU A 449 -20.02 -26.56 5.42
CA GLU A 449 -20.07 -26.41 3.97
C GLU A 449 -20.30 -27.77 3.33
N TYR A 450 -21.06 -27.81 2.26
CA TYR A 450 -21.14 -28.97 1.38
C TYR A 450 -21.50 -28.56 -0.05
N GLU A 451 -21.07 -29.39 -0.98
CA GLU A 451 -21.37 -29.28 -2.39
C GLU A 451 -21.87 -30.63 -2.92
N MET A 452 -23.01 -30.62 -3.53
CA MET A 452 -23.59 -31.75 -4.24
C MET A 452 -23.55 -31.44 -5.73
N ARG A 453 -23.18 -32.43 -6.53
CA ARG A 453 -23.21 -32.36 -8.00
C ARG A 453 -23.96 -33.58 -8.54
N ASP A 454 -24.83 -33.30 -9.47
CA ASP A 454 -25.48 -34.28 -10.31
C ASP A 454 -25.38 -33.82 -11.77
N SER A 455 -24.87 -34.67 -12.62
CA SER A 455 -24.71 -34.40 -14.07
C SER A 455 -25.74 -35.20 -14.88
N ALA A 456 -26.94 -35.37 -14.34
CA ALA A 456 -28.03 -36.10 -14.97
C ALA A 456 -27.62 -37.52 -15.44
N GLY A 457 -26.75 -38.15 -14.66
CA GLY A 457 -26.26 -39.52 -14.95
C GLY A 457 -25.04 -39.60 -15.87
N TYR A 458 -24.51 -38.47 -16.37
CA TYR A 458 -23.40 -38.52 -17.32
C TYR A 458 -22.01 -38.47 -16.66
N SER A 459 -21.83 -37.74 -15.59
CA SER A 459 -20.50 -37.61 -14.93
C SER A 459 -20.41 -38.23 -13.54
N ILE A 460 -21.51 -38.50 -12.86
CA ILE A 460 -21.58 -39.15 -11.57
C ILE A 460 -22.56 -40.35 -11.69
N PRO A 461 -22.15 -41.58 -11.36
CA PRO A 461 -23.07 -42.69 -11.32
C PRO A 461 -24.22 -42.42 -10.36
N HIS A 462 -25.43 -42.31 -10.86
CA HIS A 462 -26.64 -42.08 -10.09
C HIS A 462 -27.40 -43.38 -9.88
N ASN A 463 -27.53 -43.81 -8.64
CA ASN A 463 -28.23 -45.04 -8.30
C ASN A 463 -29.66 -44.82 -7.80
N GLY A 464 -30.14 -43.59 -7.80
CA GLY A 464 -31.48 -43.17 -7.39
C GLY A 464 -31.75 -43.27 -5.88
N LYS A 465 -30.76 -43.64 -5.06
CA LYS A 465 -30.90 -43.86 -3.61
C LYS A 465 -29.99 -42.98 -2.78
N ASP A 466 -28.79 -42.65 -3.30
CA ASP A 466 -27.76 -41.95 -2.55
C ASP A 466 -27.50 -40.55 -3.14
N LEU A 467 -27.33 -39.58 -2.26
CA LEU A 467 -26.85 -38.26 -2.62
C LEU A 467 -25.32 -38.22 -2.59
N TYR A 468 -24.70 -37.81 -3.68
CA TYR A 468 -23.26 -37.63 -3.75
C TYR A 468 -22.86 -36.26 -3.28
N MET A 469 -22.16 -36.17 -2.15
CA MET A 469 -21.45 -34.96 -1.75
C MET A 469 -20.03 -34.99 -2.34
N VAL A 470 -19.76 -34.07 -3.27
CA VAL A 470 -18.43 -33.91 -3.87
C VAL A 470 -17.46 -33.27 -2.88
N TYR A 471 -17.99 -32.42 -2.01
CA TYR A 471 -17.27 -31.72 -0.97
C TYR A 471 -18.13 -31.61 0.28
N SER A 472 -17.51 -31.79 1.44
CA SER A 472 -18.13 -31.45 2.72
C SER A 472 -17.06 -31.01 3.69
N LEU A 473 -17.35 -29.98 4.48
CA LEU A 473 -16.47 -29.49 5.54
C LEU A 473 -17.28 -29.20 6.79
N LYS A 474 -16.84 -29.73 7.92
CA LYS A 474 -17.30 -29.30 9.23
C LYS A 474 -16.12 -28.85 10.06
N ALA A 475 -16.21 -27.63 10.60
CA ALA A 475 -15.20 -27.04 11.47
C ALA A 475 -15.88 -26.45 12.71
N ARG A 476 -15.42 -26.86 13.89
CA ARG A 476 -15.80 -26.25 15.16
C ARG A 476 -14.54 -26.10 15.98
N ASN A 477 -13.88 -24.95 15.81
CA ASN A 477 -12.57 -24.69 16.34
C ASN A 477 -12.56 -23.48 17.27
N GLU A 478 -11.70 -23.53 18.27
CA GLU A 478 -11.40 -22.41 19.16
C GLU A 478 -9.89 -22.25 19.28
N LEU A 479 -9.39 -21.05 18.99
CA LEU A 479 -8.00 -20.68 19.23
C LEU A 479 -7.95 -19.73 20.43
N ASN A 480 -7.17 -20.11 21.45
CA ASN A 480 -6.90 -19.30 22.64
C ASN A 480 -5.38 -19.21 22.79
N ALA A 481 -4.79 -18.11 22.31
CA ALA A 481 -3.34 -18.02 22.23
C ALA A 481 -2.81 -16.68 22.70
N ASN A 482 -1.55 -16.71 23.16
CA ASN A 482 -0.81 -15.51 23.53
C ASN A 482 0.48 -15.45 22.70
N ARG A 483 0.81 -14.25 22.27
CA ARG A 483 2.06 -13.98 21.54
C ARG A 483 2.84 -12.89 22.26
N MET A 484 4.12 -13.17 22.49
CA MET A 484 5.08 -12.20 23.04
C MET A 484 6.06 -11.83 21.96
N GLU A 485 6.27 -10.54 21.77
CA GLU A 485 7.18 -10.03 20.75
C GLU A 485 8.09 -8.96 21.37
N ALA A 486 9.34 -8.95 20.93
CA ALA A 486 10.30 -7.92 21.30
C ALA A 486 11.16 -7.56 20.10
N TYR A 487 11.53 -6.31 19.95
CA TYR A 487 12.56 -5.91 19.00
C TYR A 487 13.45 -4.80 19.55
N ILE A 488 14.66 -4.75 19.00
CA ILE A 488 15.59 -3.65 19.15
C ILE A 488 16.19 -3.36 17.78
N GLN A 489 16.27 -2.09 17.43
CA GLN A 489 16.90 -1.63 16.20
C GLN A 489 17.63 -0.30 16.40
N ASP A 490 18.62 -0.03 15.55
CA ASP A 490 19.30 1.24 15.47
C ASP A 490 19.44 1.71 14.02
N THR A 491 19.29 3.00 13.81
CA THR A 491 19.63 3.66 12.56
C THR A 491 20.86 4.54 12.80
N TYR A 492 22.00 4.07 12.30
CA TYR A 492 23.29 4.75 12.40
C TYR A 492 23.62 5.51 11.13
N ARG A 493 23.80 6.84 11.26
CA ARG A 493 24.15 7.71 10.14
C ARG A 493 25.57 8.22 10.30
N PHE A 494 26.41 7.98 9.30
CA PHE A 494 27.80 8.42 9.31
C PHE A 494 28.26 8.82 7.92
N SER A 495 29.35 9.55 7.87
CA SER A 495 30.01 9.96 6.64
C SER A 495 31.44 9.49 6.67
N GLY A 496 31.95 9.05 5.53
CA GLY A 496 33.32 8.59 5.33
C GLY A 496 33.99 9.23 4.13
N GLY A 497 35.34 9.18 4.10
CA GLY A 497 36.16 9.79 3.04
C GLY A 497 36.80 11.10 3.49
N THR A 498 37.88 11.49 2.81
CA THR A 498 38.56 12.78 3.01
C THR A 498 37.68 13.88 2.44
N ALA A 499 37.35 14.87 3.28
CA ALA A 499 36.73 16.10 2.78
C ALA A 499 37.68 16.77 1.79
N ASP A 500 37.20 17.20 0.61
CA ASP A 500 37.98 18.06 -0.26
C ASP A 500 38.23 19.42 0.39
N SER A 501 39.05 20.29 -0.20
CA SER A 501 39.35 21.64 0.28
C SER A 501 38.08 22.50 0.48
N THR A 502 36.92 22.08 -0.02
CA THR A 502 35.60 22.73 0.14
C THR A 502 34.73 22.07 1.22
N GLY A 503 35.18 20.98 1.85
CA GLY A 503 34.47 20.28 2.94
C GLY A 503 33.22 19.47 2.51
N ASN A 504 32.92 19.40 1.22
CA ASN A 504 31.61 19.03 0.72
C ASN A 504 31.50 17.64 0.08
N ARG A 505 32.57 16.88 -0.02
CA ARG A 505 32.57 15.59 -0.77
C ARG A 505 32.80 14.40 0.13
N GLN A 506 31.79 14.05 0.95
CA GLN A 506 31.82 12.85 1.75
C GLN A 506 30.75 11.86 1.31
N THR A 507 31.08 10.59 1.29
CA THR A 507 30.11 9.51 1.12
C THR A 507 29.25 9.41 2.38
N HIS A 508 27.93 9.44 2.22
CA HIS A 508 26.98 9.32 3.32
C HIS A 508 26.44 7.89 3.40
N TYR A 509 26.50 7.34 4.59
CA TYR A 509 26.01 6.02 4.91
C TYR A 509 24.86 6.10 5.90
N THR A 510 23.78 5.37 5.62
CA THR A 510 22.70 5.15 6.58
C THR A 510 22.54 3.64 6.76
N LEU A 511 22.92 3.15 7.91
CA LEU A 511 22.85 1.74 8.29
C LEU A 511 21.69 1.55 9.27
N ASN A 512 20.76 0.67 8.95
CA ASN A 512 19.73 0.22 9.86
C ASN A 512 19.96 -1.26 10.16
N TYR A 513 20.03 -1.62 11.43
CA TYR A 513 20.19 -2.99 11.88
C TYR A 513 19.34 -3.24 13.12
N GLY A 514 18.85 -4.45 13.23
CA GLY A 514 18.00 -4.81 14.34
C GLY A 514 17.69 -6.29 14.39
N ILE A 515 17.12 -6.67 15.50
CA ILE A 515 16.68 -8.03 15.75
C ILE A 515 15.28 -8.00 16.34
N ARG A 516 14.45 -8.94 15.92
CA ARG A 516 13.12 -9.17 16.44
C ARG A 516 13.00 -10.60 16.92
N MET A 517 12.31 -10.81 18.03
CA MET A 517 11.97 -12.09 18.59
C MET A 517 10.46 -12.17 18.80
N SER A 518 9.86 -13.32 18.51
CA SER A 518 8.46 -13.61 18.77
C SER A 518 8.33 -15.02 19.34
N HIS A 519 7.48 -15.16 20.35
CA HIS A 519 7.09 -16.43 20.93
C HIS A 519 5.57 -16.59 20.87
N TRP A 520 5.09 -17.71 20.31
CA TRP A 520 3.68 -18.04 20.23
C TRP A 520 3.39 -19.32 21.02
N ASN A 521 2.53 -19.24 22.02
CA ASN A 521 2.27 -20.37 22.90
C ASN A 521 1.41 -21.47 22.28
N PHE A 522 0.67 -21.17 21.19
CA PHE A 522 -0.17 -22.13 20.49
C PHE A 522 0.66 -23.33 19.99
N ASN A 523 1.71 -23.06 19.22
CA ASN A 523 2.63 -24.07 18.69
C ASN A 523 3.96 -24.15 19.44
N ARG A 524 4.12 -23.37 20.54
CA ARG A 524 5.33 -23.26 21.38
C ARG A 524 6.58 -22.84 20.60
N GLU A 525 6.40 -22.14 19.48
CA GLU A 525 7.49 -21.71 18.62
C GLU A 525 8.09 -20.41 19.11
N THR A 526 9.42 -20.32 19.08
CA THR A 526 10.17 -19.09 19.27
C THR A 526 11.00 -18.81 18.02
N ILE A 527 10.79 -17.65 17.42
CA ILE A 527 11.48 -17.21 16.21
C ILE A 527 12.32 -15.98 16.47
N VAL A 528 13.45 -15.89 15.76
CA VAL A 528 14.38 -14.76 15.84
C VAL A 528 14.68 -14.25 14.42
N SER A 529 14.50 -12.96 14.21
CA SER A 529 14.52 -12.30 12.89
C SER A 529 15.55 -11.17 12.86
N PRO A 530 16.85 -11.44 12.58
CA PRO A 530 17.84 -10.40 12.34
C PRO A 530 17.59 -9.72 10.99
N ARG A 531 17.79 -8.41 10.93
CA ARG A 531 17.58 -7.58 9.74
C ARG A 531 18.65 -6.51 9.63
N LEU A 532 19.10 -6.25 8.42
CA LEU A 532 20.12 -5.27 8.09
C LEU A 532 19.74 -4.54 6.81
N SER A 533 19.88 -3.22 6.78
CA SER A 533 19.79 -2.45 5.54
C SER A 533 20.79 -1.30 5.53
N LEU A 534 21.34 -1.01 4.36
CA LEU A 534 22.37 0.00 4.13
C LEU A 534 21.98 0.86 2.93
N ALA A 535 21.99 2.17 3.11
CA ALA A 535 21.90 3.13 2.02
C ALA A 535 23.20 3.93 1.94
N ILE A 536 23.73 4.07 0.73
CA ILE A 536 25.01 4.74 0.42
C ILE A 536 24.75 5.84 -0.60
N ILE A 537 25.17 7.07 -0.30
CA ILE A 537 25.22 8.18 -1.25
C ILE A 537 26.69 8.47 -1.49
N PRO A 538 27.25 8.14 -2.68
CA PRO A 538 28.65 8.37 -2.99
C PRO A 538 29.00 9.86 -3.05
N ALA A 539 30.19 10.23 -2.60
CA ALA A 539 30.70 11.60 -2.50
C ALA A 539 30.59 12.42 -3.79
N ASN A 540 30.84 11.81 -4.94
CA ASN A 540 30.85 12.50 -6.23
C ASN A 540 29.54 12.33 -7.02
N HIS A 541 28.58 11.60 -6.45
CA HIS A 541 27.33 11.22 -7.11
C HIS A 541 26.13 11.40 -6.15
N GLU A 542 25.95 12.64 -5.65
CA GLU A 542 24.87 12.96 -4.70
C GLU A 542 23.44 12.63 -5.22
N ASN A 543 23.31 12.54 -6.53
CA ASN A 543 22.06 12.14 -7.20
C ASN A 543 21.84 10.61 -7.21
N THR A 544 22.84 9.83 -6.81
CA THR A 544 22.81 8.38 -6.78
C THR A 544 22.65 7.89 -5.35
N THR A 545 21.81 6.88 -5.17
CA THR A 545 21.70 6.15 -3.90
C THR A 545 21.76 4.65 -4.19
N LEU A 546 22.69 3.96 -3.55
CA LEU A 546 22.77 2.50 -3.54
C LEU A 546 22.09 1.99 -2.27
N ARG A 547 21.27 0.98 -2.39
CA ARG A 547 20.52 0.38 -1.27
C ARG A 547 20.75 -1.12 -1.24
N PHE A 548 21.03 -1.65 -0.05
CA PHE A 548 21.17 -3.08 0.18
C PHE A 548 20.36 -3.46 1.41
N ALA A 549 19.69 -4.59 1.36
CA ALA A 549 19.01 -5.15 2.52
C ALA A 549 19.14 -6.67 2.55
N ALA A 550 19.33 -7.20 3.74
CA ALA A 550 19.29 -8.62 4.01
C ALA A 550 18.57 -8.87 5.34
N GLY A 551 17.77 -9.91 5.40
CA GLY A 551 17.05 -10.19 6.63
C GLY A 551 16.27 -11.48 6.60
N LEU A 552 15.95 -11.94 7.80
CA LEU A 552 15.14 -13.12 8.06
C LEU A 552 13.76 -12.66 8.50
N TYR A 553 12.74 -13.12 7.81
CA TYR A 553 11.34 -12.75 8.01
C TYR A 553 10.54 -14.01 8.26
N TYR A 554 9.66 -13.96 9.27
CA TYR A 554 8.74 -15.03 9.58
C TYR A 554 7.32 -14.51 9.55
N GLN A 555 6.40 -15.40 9.21
CA GLN A 555 4.98 -15.18 9.32
C GLN A 555 4.35 -16.36 10.03
N ALA A 556 3.76 -16.12 11.20
CA ALA A 556 2.94 -17.12 11.84
C ALA A 556 1.69 -17.39 10.99
N PRO A 557 1.26 -18.65 10.85
CA PRO A 557 0.04 -18.98 10.14
C PRO A 557 -1.16 -18.22 10.70
N PHE A 558 -2.00 -17.70 9.83
CA PHE A 558 -3.27 -17.14 10.26
C PHE A 558 -4.33 -18.24 10.43
N PHE A 559 -5.45 -17.94 11.04
CA PHE A 559 -6.40 -18.92 11.53
C PHE A 559 -6.83 -19.96 10.49
N LYS A 560 -7.14 -19.54 9.24
CA LYS A 560 -7.55 -20.50 8.18
C LYS A 560 -6.41 -21.42 7.72
N GLU A 561 -5.14 -21.01 7.82
CA GLU A 561 -3.96 -21.85 7.55
C GLU A 561 -3.71 -22.92 8.61
N LEU A 562 -4.26 -22.76 9.82
CA LEU A 562 -4.13 -23.73 10.91
C LEU A 562 -5.01 -24.97 10.72
N ARG A 563 -5.96 -24.94 9.78
CA ARG A 563 -6.91 -26.02 9.58
C ARG A 563 -6.22 -27.23 8.93
N ASP A 564 -6.10 -28.31 9.69
CA ASP A 564 -5.75 -29.63 9.18
C ASP A 564 -7.04 -30.43 8.99
N THR A 565 -7.19 -31.07 7.84
CA THR A 565 -8.43 -31.76 7.46
C THR A 565 -8.26 -33.25 7.47
N SER A 566 -9.24 -33.94 8.03
CA SER A 566 -9.35 -35.40 7.97
C SER A 566 -10.74 -35.82 7.51
N THR A 567 -10.82 -36.81 6.64
CA THR A 567 -12.11 -37.35 6.14
C THR A 567 -12.46 -38.63 6.83
N VAL A 568 -13.60 -38.64 7.53
CA VAL A 568 -14.13 -39.80 8.23
C VAL A 568 -15.55 -40.05 7.74
N ASN A 569 -15.82 -41.22 7.19
CA ASN A 569 -17.13 -41.62 6.66
C ASN A 569 -17.69 -40.61 5.63
N GLY A 570 -16.86 -40.11 4.74
CA GLY A 570 -17.26 -39.13 3.71
C GLY A 570 -17.47 -37.69 4.21
N ILE A 571 -17.27 -37.40 5.49
CA ILE A 571 -17.36 -36.07 6.07
C ILE A 571 -15.95 -35.60 6.36
N THR A 572 -15.57 -34.43 5.80
CA THR A 572 -14.29 -33.79 6.10
C THR A 572 -14.44 -32.92 7.34
N ILE A 573 -13.64 -33.20 8.35
CA ILE A 573 -13.58 -32.45 9.60
C ILE A 573 -12.27 -31.64 9.61
N ALA A 574 -12.37 -30.33 9.85
CA ALA A 574 -11.21 -29.47 10.04
C ALA A 574 -10.93 -29.25 11.54
N SER A 575 -9.70 -29.47 11.94
CA SER A 575 -9.18 -29.21 13.28
C SER A 575 -7.96 -28.31 13.22
N LEU A 576 -7.58 -27.69 14.35
CA LEU A 576 -6.39 -26.84 14.39
C LEU A 576 -5.12 -27.66 14.55
N ASN A 577 -4.13 -27.43 13.67
CA ASN A 577 -2.82 -28.06 13.73
C ASN A 577 -1.89 -27.30 14.68
N GLU A 578 -1.68 -27.82 15.87
CA GLU A 578 -0.76 -27.23 16.86
C GLU A 578 0.74 -27.42 16.52
N LYS A 579 1.06 -28.29 15.54
CA LYS A 579 2.44 -28.58 15.12
C LYS A 579 2.93 -27.67 13.98
N ILE A 580 2.03 -26.91 13.38
CA ILE A 580 2.34 -26.02 12.26
C ILE A 580 3.33 -24.94 12.69
N LYS A 581 4.33 -24.68 11.86
CA LYS A 581 5.39 -23.71 12.11
C LYS A 581 5.16 -22.43 11.33
N SER A 582 5.80 -21.37 11.79
CA SER A 582 5.85 -20.12 11.04
C SER A 582 6.51 -20.31 9.69
N GLN A 583 5.89 -19.75 8.65
CA GLN A 583 6.48 -19.64 7.33
C GLN A 583 7.69 -18.69 7.38
N ARG A 584 8.70 -18.91 6.55
CA ARG A 584 9.98 -18.21 6.59
C ARG A 584 10.38 -17.68 5.23
N SER A 585 10.94 -16.47 5.20
CA SER A 585 11.53 -15.86 4.01
C SER A 585 12.87 -15.21 4.35
N ILE A 586 13.94 -15.54 3.61
CA ILE A 586 15.23 -14.88 3.70
C ILE A 586 15.34 -13.93 2.51
N HIS A 587 15.45 -12.64 2.79
CA HIS A 587 15.52 -11.61 1.75
C HIS A 587 16.94 -11.17 1.48
N PHE A 588 17.27 -10.98 0.20
CA PHE A 588 18.43 -10.25 -0.31
C PHE A 588 17.93 -9.26 -1.34
N ILE A 589 18.22 -7.98 -1.13
CA ILE A 589 17.74 -6.89 -1.98
C ILE A 589 18.91 -5.96 -2.28
N ALA A 590 19.06 -5.58 -3.55
CA ALA A 590 19.99 -4.57 -4.02
C ALA A 590 19.25 -3.55 -4.88
N GLY A 591 19.35 -2.28 -4.52
CA GLY A 591 18.64 -1.18 -5.17
C GLY A 591 19.57 -0.08 -5.63
N TYR A 592 19.23 0.55 -6.73
CA TYR A 592 19.89 1.70 -7.33
C TYR A 592 18.85 2.79 -7.61
N ASP A 593 19.03 3.97 -7.02
CA ASP A 593 18.20 5.13 -7.29
C ASP A 593 19.06 6.23 -7.94
N TYR A 594 18.56 6.81 -9.02
CA TYR A 594 19.22 7.92 -9.72
C TYR A 594 18.24 9.06 -9.93
N ARG A 595 18.62 10.25 -9.46
CA ARG A 595 17.85 11.49 -9.65
C ARG A 595 18.49 12.31 -10.73
N PHE A 596 17.68 12.76 -11.68
CA PHE A 596 18.16 13.59 -12.78
C PHE A 596 17.13 14.66 -13.14
N LYS A 597 17.58 15.63 -13.91
CA LYS A 597 16.72 16.64 -14.50
C LYS A 597 16.71 16.47 -16.01
N LEU A 598 15.56 16.62 -16.61
CA LEU A 598 15.39 16.74 -18.05
C LEU A 598 14.68 18.09 -18.30
N GLY A 599 15.39 19.07 -18.83
CA GLY A 599 14.95 20.47 -18.77
C GLY A 599 14.85 20.97 -17.31
N ASP A 600 13.73 21.61 -16.97
CA ASP A 600 13.48 22.10 -15.61
C ASP A 600 12.81 21.07 -14.70
N GLN A 601 12.46 19.90 -15.22
CA GLN A 601 11.69 18.88 -14.52
C GLN A 601 12.60 17.87 -13.83
N ARG A 602 12.11 17.30 -12.71
CA ARG A 602 12.85 16.36 -11.87
C ARG A 602 12.31 14.96 -12.03
N TYR A 603 13.23 14.03 -12.29
CA TYR A 603 12.95 12.61 -12.42
C TYR A 603 13.75 11.79 -11.44
N LYS A 604 13.21 10.65 -11.08
CA LYS A 604 13.90 9.61 -10.32
C LYS A 604 13.71 8.28 -11.04
N PHE A 605 14.80 7.65 -11.38
CA PHE A 605 14.85 6.26 -11.82
C PHE A 605 15.23 5.38 -10.64
N SER A 606 14.52 4.30 -10.44
CA SER A 606 14.82 3.27 -9.43
C SER A 606 14.88 1.92 -10.10
N ALA A 607 15.89 1.14 -9.81
CA ALA A 607 16.03 -0.26 -10.20
C ALA A 607 16.32 -1.09 -8.94
N GLU A 608 15.67 -2.22 -8.78
CA GLU A 608 15.85 -3.08 -7.62
C GLU A 608 15.85 -4.54 -8.03
N ALA A 609 16.87 -5.30 -7.61
CA ALA A 609 16.94 -6.74 -7.75
C ALA A 609 16.68 -7.39 -6.39
N TYR A 610 15.92 -8.47 -6.37
CA TYR A 610 15.60 -9.18 -5.14
C TYR A 610 15.63 -10.69 -5.32
N TYR A 611 15.97 -11.36 -4.22
CA TYR A 611 15.85 -12.80 -4.06
C TYR A 611 15.30 -13.11 -2.67
N LYS A 612 14.25 -13.93 -2.60
CA LYS A 612 13.64 -14.44 -1.37
C LYS A 612 13.75 -15.95 -1.37
N ALA A 613 14.43 -16.53 -0.40
CA ALA A 613 14.41 -17.98 -0.16
C ALA A 613 13.29 -18.30 0.81
N LEU A 614 12.30 -19.09 0.37
CA LEU A 614 11.08 -19.40 1.10
C LEU A 614 11.17 -20.78 1.74
N GLY A 615 10.71 -20.91 2.97
CA GLY A 615 10.71 -22.19 3.69
C GLY A 615 9.50 -22.33 4.60
N ASN A 616 9.17 -23.55 4.97
CA ASN A 616 8.02 -23.90 5.80
C ASN A 616 6.70 -23.31 5.24
N LEU A 617 6.55 -23.24 3.93
CA LEU A 617 5.34 -22.72 3.31
C LEU A 617 4.16 -23.65 3.57
N VAL A 618 2.99 -23.08 3.84
CA VAL A 618 1.71 -23.75 3.87
C VAL A 618 1.10 -23.66 2.48
N PRO A 619 1.01 -24.77 1.72
CA PRO A 619 0.44 -24.71 0.39
C PRO A 619 -1.06 -24.43 0.42
N TYR A 620 -1.55 -23.78 -0.62
CA TYR A 620 -2.96 -23.53 -0.82
C TYR A 620 -3.31 -23.63 -2.31
N SER A 621 -4.56 -23.93 -2.59
CA SER A 621 -5.14 -23.90 -3.92
C SER A 621 -6.23 -22.83 -4.02
N VAL A 622 -6.46 -22.38 -5.23
CA VAL A 622 -7.56 -21.44 -5.55
C VAL A 622 -8.52 -22.17 -6.48
N SER A 623 -9.75 -22.43 -6.00
CA SER A 623 -10.82 -23.02 -6.78
C SER A 623 -11.91 -21.97 -6.98
N ASN A 624 -12.14 -21.52 -8.21
CA ASN A 624 -12.93 -20.35 -8.52
C ASN A 624 -12.41 -19.13 -7.74
N VAL A 625 -13.14 -18.65 -6.75
CA VAL A 625 -12.72 -17.54 -5.85
C VAL A 625 -12.41 -18.03 -4.43
N LYS A 626 -12.56 -19.31 -4.15
CA LYS A 626 -12.29 -19.91 -2.82
C LYS A 626 -10.83 -20.29 -2.67
N VAL A 627 -10.22 -19.93 -1.55
CA VAL A 627 -8.87 -20.32 -1.16
C VAL A 627 -8.93 -21.48 -0.16
N VAL A 628 -8.31 -22.60 -0.49
CA VAL A 628 -8.25 -23.79 0.35
C VAL A 628 -6.82 -24.02 0.81
N TYR A 629 -6.58 -23.96 2.11
CA TYR A 629 -5.28 -24.18 2.75
C TYR A 629 -5.12 -25.64 3.19
N TYR A 630 -3.91 -26.18 3.04
CA TYR A 630 -3.63 -27.60 3.36
C TYR A 630 -3.23 -27.82 4.82
N GLY A 631 -3.02 -26.76 5.61
CA GLY A 631 -2.81 -26.83 7.05
C GLY A 631 -1.50 -27.44 7.52
N GLN A 632 -0.52 -27.65 6.63
CA GLN A 632 0.78 -28.26 6.92
C GLN A 632 1.93 -27.54 6.21
N ASN A 633 3.13 -27.56 6.81
CA ASN A 633 4.35 -26.94 6.25
C ASN A 633 5.08 -27.87 5.29
N GLU A 634 4.56 -28.12 4.13
CA GLU A 634 5.08 -29.13 3.20
C GLU A 634 5.98 -28.54 2.09
N CYS A 635 6.00 -27.20 1.96
CA CYS A 635 6.65 -26.56 0.83
C CYS A 635 7.85 -25.71 1.22
N SER A 636 8.78 -25.59 0.29
CA SER A 636 9.83 -24.58 0.23
C SER A 636 9.82 -23.95 -1.16
N GLY A 637 10.48 -22.79 -1.33
CA GLY A 637 10.44 -22.15 -2.63
C GLY A 637 11.38 -20.95 -2.73
N HIS A 638 11.16 -20.16 -3.77
CA HIS A 638 11.84 -18.89 -3.96
C HIS A 638 10.95 -17.89 -4.69
N ALA A 639 11.26 -16.61 -4.50
CA ALA A 639 10.77 -15.52 -5.33
C ALA A 639 11.96 -14.64 -5.72
N ALA A 640 12.18 -14.45 -7.00
CA ALA A 640 13.28 -13.64 -7.53
C ALA A 640 12.75 -12.67 -8.59
N GLY A 641 13.36 -11.49 -8.71
CA GLY A 641 12.91 -10.57 -9.74
C GLY A 641 13.67 -9.25 -9.79
N LEU A 642 13.23 -8.45 -10.75
CA LEU A 642 13.74 -7.11 -11.05
C LEU A 642 12.57 -6.14 -11.11
N ASP A 643 12.68 -5.05 -10.35
CA ASP A 643 11.71 -3.97 -10.32
C ASP A 643 12.34 -2.69 -10.86
N PHE A 644 11.65 -2.02 -11.79
CA PHE A 644 12.06 -0.73 -12.34
C PHE A 644 10.94 0.29 -12.15
N LYS A 645 11.30 1.50 -11.80
CA LYS A 645 10.35 2.61 -11.68
C LYS A 645 10.96 3.92 -12.17
N LEU A 646 10.27 4.57 -13.08
CA LEU A 646 10.55 5.95 -13.47
C LEU A 646 9.45 6.84 -12.89
N TYR A 647 9.82 7.73 -12.00
CA TYR A 647 8.93 8.67 -11.31
C TYR A 647 9.36 10.10 -11.61
N GLY A 648 8.43 11.01 -11.80
CA GLY A 648 8.77 12.42 -11.97
C GLY A 648 7.62 13.32 -12.38
N GLU A 649 7.94 14.58 -12.54
CA GLU A 649 7.06 15.60 -13.10
C GLU A 649 7.14 15.54 -14.63
N PHE A 650 6.42 14.63 -15.27
CA PHE A 650 6.34 14.59 -16.73
C PHE A 650 5.67 15.85 -17.27
N VAL A 651 4.78 16.44 -16.48
CA VAL A 651 4.18 17.74 -16.71
C VAL A 651 4.36 18.59 -15.44
N PRO A 652 4.74 19.89 -15.54
CA PRO A 652 4.99 20.74 -14.39
C PRO A 652 3.81 20.77 -13.40
N GLY A 653 4.09 20.38 -12.14
CA GLY A 653 3.10 20.36 -11.05
C GLY A 653 2.27 19.09 -10.94
N THR A 654 2.51 18.08 -11.78
CA THR A 654 1.90 16.75 -11.67
C THR A 654 2.94 15.67 -11.44
N ASP A 655 2.60 14.67 -10.64
CA ASP A 655 3.44 13.49 -10.43
C ASP A 655 2.93 12.34 -11.28
N SER A 656 3.82 11.69 -12.02
CA SER A 656 3.51 10.53 -12.86
C SER A 656 4.59 9.47 -12.69
N TRP A 657 4.26 8.22 -12.95
CA TRP A 657 5.24 7.12 -12.90
C TRP A 657 4.89 5.98 -13.84
N LEU A 658 5.94 5.31 -14.27
CA LEU A 658 5.91 4.04 -14.96
C LEU A 658 6.66 3.02 -14.11
N SER A 659 6.04 1.87 -13.82
CA SER A 659 6.68 0.74 -13.14
C SER A 659 6.64 -0.50 -14.00
N LEU A 660 7.73 -1.28 -13.96
CA LEU A 660 7.88 -2.58 -14.57
C LEU A 660 8.45 -3.54 -13.54
N SER A 661 7.80 -4.66 -13.34
CA SER A 661 8.26 -5.75 -12.48
C SER A 661 8.38 -7.03 -13.30
N LEU A 662 9.48 -7.72 -13.14
CA LEU A 662 9.75 -9.05 -13.71
C LEU A 662 10.00 -9.99 -12.54
N MET A 663 9.30 -11.13 -12.47
CA MET A 663 9.47 -12.07 -11.38
C MET A 663 9.34 -13.53 -11.80
N ASP A 664 9.95 -14.40 -11.01
CA ASP A 664 9.81 -15.86 -11.05
C ASP A 664 9.57 -16.35 -9.61
N THR A 665 8.42 -16.97 -9.39
CA THR A 665 8.00 -17.41 -8.06
C THR A 665 7.59 -18.87 -8.12
N LYS A 666 8.31 -19.73 -7.41
CA LYS A 666 8.09 -21.18 -7.44
C LYS A 666 8.12 -21.78 -6.05
N MET A 667 7.33 -22.82 -5.85
CA MET A 667 7.42 -23.70 -4.69
C MET A 667 7.75 -25.14 -5.11
N LYS A 668 8.38 -25.86 -4.20
CA LYS A 668 8.64 -27.30 -4.32
C LYS A 668 7.68 -28.04 -3.44
N LEU A 669 6.87 -28.92 -4.03
CA LEU A 669 5.92 -29.81 -3.38
C LEU A 669 6.11 -31.21 -3.96
N GLY A 670 6.25 -32.22 -3.13
CA GLY A 670 6.45 -33.62 -3.59
C GLY A 670 7.69 -33.80 -4.50
N GLY A 671 8.72 -32.95 -4.38
CA GLY A 671 9.91 -32.95 -5.23
C GLY A 671 9.77 -32.22 -6.57
N LYS A 672 8.55 -31.79 -6.95
CA LYS A 672 8.29 -31.03 -8.18
C LYS A 672 8.32 -29.54 -7.91
N SER A 673 8.81 -28.78 -8.88
CA SER A 673 8.78 -27.30 -8.83
C SER A 673 7.58 -26.78 -9.61
N ILE A 674 6.67 -26.10 -8.92
CA ILE A 674 5.44 -25.53 -9.48
C ILE A 674 5.36 -24.02 -9.20
N PRO A 675 4.71 -23.21 -10.06
CA PRO A 675 4.53 -21.81 -9.76
C PRO A 675 3.64 -21.61 -8.53
N LEU A 676 3.96 -20.58 -7.72
CA LEU A 676 3.05 -20.14 -6.66
C LEU A 676 1.74 -19.59 -7.26
N PRO A 677 0.60 -19.70 -6.59
CA PRO A 677 -0.66 -19.15 -7.10
C PRO A 677 -0.62 -17.64 -7.38
N THR A 678 0.34 -16.94 -6.79
CA THR A 678 0.58 -15.49 -6.97
C THR A 678 1.62 -15.16 -8.03
N ASP A 679 2.15 -16.16 -8.76
CA ASP A 679 3.18 -15.96 -9.77
C ASP A 679 2.65 -15.16 -10.96
N GLN A 680 3.07 -13.90 -11.09
CA GLN A 680 2.86 -13.06 -12.28
C GLN A 680 4.22 -12.68 -12.85
N ARG A 681 4.66 -13.33 -13.92
CA ARG A 681 6.03 -13.18 -14.46
C ARG A 681 6.40 -11.75 -14.83
N TYR A 682 5.42 -10.93 -15.17
CA TYR A 682 5.60 -9.50 -15.41
C TYR A 682 4.37 -8.70 -14.98
N ALA A 683 4.61 -7.46 -14.56
CA ALA A 683 3.58 -6.46 -14.31
C ALA A 683 4.08 -5.07 -14.73
N VAL A 684 3.28 -4.35 -15.50
CA VAL A 684 3.56 -2.98 -15.97
C VAL A 684 2.42 -2.08 -15.51
N ASN A 685 2.74 -1.01 -14.78
CA ASN A 685 1.76 -0.02 -14.39
C ASN A 685 2.22 1.37 -14.81
N LEU A 686 1.33 2.13 -15.43
CA LEU A 686 1.53 3.54 -15.74
C LEU A 686 0.45 4.36 -15.02
N PHE A 687 0.88 5.37 -14.31
CA PHE A 687 0.02 6.44 -13.84
C PHE A 687 0.54 7.75 -14.41
N PHE A 688 -0.29 8.41 -15.20
CA PHE A 688 0.03 9.66 -15.84
C PHE A 688 -1.03 10.70 -15.54
N THR A 689 -0.61 11.88 -15.13
CA THR A 689 -1.51 13.03 -14.92
C THR A 689 -1.02 14.23 -15.68
N ASP A 690 -1.97 14.98 -16.25
CA ASP A 690 -1.71 16.18 -17.03
C ASP A 690 -2.81 17.23 -16.83
N TYR A 691 -2.48 18.48 -17.12
CA TYR A 691 -3.43 19.56 -17.28
C TYR A 691 -3.78 19.75 -18.75
N PHE A 692 -5.03 20.08 -19.02
CA PHE A 692 -5.42 20.44 -20.38
C PHE A 692 -4.61 21.68 -20.86
N PRO A 693 -4.16 21.70 -22.11
CA PRO A 693 -3.44 22.85 -22.65
C PRO A 693 -4.21 24.16 -22.45
N GLY A 694 -3.55 25.15 -21.87
CA GLY A 694 -4.12 26.47 -21.58
C GLY A 694 -5.03 26.57 -20.35
N SER A 695 -5.28 25.48 -19.60
CA SER A 695 -6.13 25.53 -18.41
C SER A 695 -5.67 24.64 -17.28
N LYS A 696 -5.23 25.20 -16.16
CA LYS A 696 -4.95 24.46 -14.93
C LYS A 696 -6.20 23.99 -14.19
N LYS A 697 -7.39 24.36 -14.65
CA LYS A 697 -8.66 23.91 -14.06
C LYS A 697 -9.07 22.52 -14.51
N TRP A 698 -8.70 22.13 -15.74
CA TRP A 698 -8.95 20.81 -16.27
C TRP A 698 -7.74 19.92 -16.07
N ARG A 699 -7.95 18.77 -15.47
CA ARG A 699 -6.92 17.76 -15.22
C ARG A 699 -7.39 16.41 -15.73
N MET A 700 -6.50 15.72 -16.41
CA MET A 700 -6.66 14.37 -16.88
C MET A 700 -5.76 13.42 -16.09
N SER A 701 -6.23 12.23 -15.83
CA SER A 701 -5.44 11.13 -15.27
C SER A 701 -5.66 9.87 -16.10
N LEU A 702 -4.58 9.17 -16.40
CA LEU A 702 -4.58 7.89 -17.12
C LEU A 702 -3.89 6.85 -16.23
N LYS A 703 -4.54 5.72 -16.05
CA LYS A 703 -4.01 4.55 -15.37
C LYS A 703 -4.01 3.38 -16.34
N LEU A 704 -2.85 2.78 -16.57
CA LEU A 704 -2.71 1.55 -17.33
C LEU A 704 -2.16 0.46 -16.42
N ALA A 705 -2.73 -0.73 -16.53
CA ALA A 705 -2.23 -1.93 -15.87
C ALA A 705 -2.18 -3.07 -16.90
N PHE A 706 -1.03 -3.72 -16.97
CA PHE A 706 -0.80 -4.89 -17.80
C PHE A 706 0.02 -5.90 -17.01
N ALA A 707 -0.54 -7.06 -16.72
CA ALA A 707 0.11 -8.10 -15.93
C ALA A 707 -0.12 -9.48 -16.52
N ASP A 708 0.82 -10.39 -16.29
CA ASP A 708 0.68 -11.79 -16.67
C ASP A 708 -0.52 -12.45 -15.97
N GLY A 709 -1.10 -13.45 -16.59
CA GLY A 709 -2.16 -14.23 -15.98
C GLY A 709 -1.65 -15.06 -14.79
N LEU A 710 -2.48 -15.23 -13.77
CA LEU A 710 -2.16 -16.08 -12.62
C LEU A 710 -2.18 -17.56 -12.98
N PRO A 711 -1.37 -18.39 -12.34
CA PRO A 711 -1.51 -19.84 -12.41
C PRO A 711 -2.86 -20.28 -11.83
N PHE A 712 -3.49 -21.26 -12.46
CA PHE A 712 -4.69 -21.89 -11.95
C PHE A 712 -4.69 -23.38 -12.23
N ALA A 713 -5.49 -24.13 -11.48
CA ALA A 713 -5.55 -25.58 -11.53
C ALA A 713 -6.99 -26.06 -11.68
N ALA A 714 -7.19 -27.25 -12.24
CA ALA A 714 -8.47 -27.93 -12.20
C ALA A 714 -8.79 -28.33 -10.74
N PRO A 715 -10.05 -28.22 -10.30
CA PRO A 715 -10.43 -28.59 -8.94
C PRO A 715 -10.23 -30.09 -8.71
N HIS A 716 -10.02 -30.46 -7.45
CA HIS A 716 -9.86 -31.84 -6.98
C HIS A 716 -8.71 -32.66 -7.62
N ARG A 717 -7.71 -31.95 -8.19
CA ARG A 717 -6.46 -32.56 -8.62
C ARG A 717 -5.32 -32.18 -7.67
N GLU A 718 -4.31 -33.06 -7.61
CA GLU A 718 -3.09 -32.76 -6.84
C GLU A 718 -2.44 -31.48 -7.36
N LEU A 719 -2.06 -30.57 -6.47
CA LEU A 719 -1.37 -29.30 -6.80
C LEU A 719 -0.17 -29.50 -7.73
N GLU A 720 0.51 -30.63 -7.60
CA GLU A 720 1.70 -30.99 -8.36
C GLU A 720 1.46 -31.20 -9.87
N THR A 721 0.20 -31.40 -10.29
CA THR A 721 -0.14 -31.73 -11.68
C THR A 721 -0.62 -30.54 -12.49
N ASN A 722 -0.74 -29.35 -11.89
CA ASN A 722 -1.49 -28.26 -12.50
C ASN A 722 -0.68 -26.97 -12.62
N SER A 723 -0.49 -26.53 -13.85
CA SER A 723 -0.02 -25.16 -14.14
C SER A 723 -0.61 -24.67 -15.45
N PHE A 724 -1.92 -24.47 -15.48
CA PHE A 724 -2.52 -23.60 -16.48
C PHE A 724 -2.28 -22.17 -16.07
N ARG A 725 -2.25 -21.26 -17.06
CA ARG A 725 -2.10 -19.84 -16.79
C ARG A 725 -3.28 -19.10 -17.42
N ALA A 726 -3.91 -18.23 -16.62
CA ALA A 726 -4.99 -17.38 -17.06
C ALA A 726 -4.52 -16.41 -18.17
N THR A 727 -5.45 -15.82 -18.89
CA THR A 727 -5.15 -14.74 -19.81
C THR A 727 -4.56 -13.54 -19.09
N ALA A 728 -3.67 -12.80 -19.76
CA ALA A 728 -3.05 -11.62 -19.19
C ALA A 728 -4.09 -10.55 -18.83
N TYR A 729 -3.97 -9.97 -17.65
CA TYR A 729 -4.79 -8.85 -17.19
C TYR A 729 -4.38 -7.57 -17.90
N ARG A 730 -5.35 -6.86 -18.50
CA ARG A 730 -5.14 -5.63 -19.27
C ARG A 730 -6.22 -4.63 -18.92
N ARG A 731 -5.84 -3.45 -18.45
CA ARG A 731 -6.82 -2.44 -18.08
C ARG A 731 -6.30 -1.04 -18.34
N ALA A 732 -7.19 -0.20 -18.84
CA ALA A 732 -6.98 1.23 -18.99
C ALA A 732 -8.15 1.98 -18.36
N ASP A 733 -7.86 2.86 -17.41
CA ASP A 733 -8.83 3.77 -16.79
C ASP A 733 -8.42 5.22 -17.05
N ILE A 734 -9.34 6.05 -17.48
CA ILE A 734 -9.14 7.47 -17.69
C ILE A 734 -10.06 8.28 -16.80
N GLY A 735 -9.53 9.29 -16.14
CA GLY A 735 -10.28 10.24 -15.34
C GLY A 735 -10.10 11.67 -15.84
N MET A 736 -11.17 12.43 -15.87
CA MET A 736 -11.15 13.86 -16.12
C MET A 736 -11.75 14.58 -14.93
N SER A 737 -11.12 15.65 -14.49
CA SER A 737 -11.61 16.47 -13.39
C SER A 737 -11.54 17.95 -13.73
N TYR A 738 -12.56 18.67 -13.29
CA TYR A 738 -12.68 20.11 -13.45
C TYR A 738 -12.74 20.79 -12.10
N GLN A 739 -11.83 21.73 -11.86
CA GLN A 739 -11.79 22.54 -10.66
C GLN A 739 -12.71 23.73 -10.81
N LEU A 740 -13.96 23.60 -10.30
CA LEU A 740 -14.98 24.64 -10.37
C LEU A 740 -14.62 25.85 -9.51
N LEU A 741 -14.10 25.58 -8.29
CA LEU A 741 -13.73 26.59 -7.32
C LEU A 741 -12.37 26.23 -6.72
N ASP A 742 -11.45 27.22 -6.67
CA ASP A 742 -10.20 27.15 -5.92
C ASP A 742 -10.00 28.45 -5.13
N ASN A 743 -10.30 28.39 -3.86
CA ASN A 743 -10.08 29.46 -2.90
C ASN A 743 -8.93 29.11 -1.93
N SER A 744 -8.18 28.04 -2.16
CA SER A 744 -7.10 27.56 -1.26
C SER A 744 -6.00 28.62 -1.06
N HIS A 745 -5.80 29.50 -2.04
CA HIS A 745 -4.78 30.57 -2.04
C HIS A 745 -5.32 31.96 -1.68
N ARG A 746 -6.64 32.11 -1.42
CA ARG A 746 -7.22 33.40 -1.07
C ARG A 746 -7.00 33.71 0.41
N GLU A 747 -6.53 34.92 0.72
CA GLU A 747 -6.35 35.40 2.09
C GLU A 747 -7.69 35.56 2.84
N LYS A 748 -8.78 35.85 2.14
CA LYS A 748 -10.13 35.89 2.73
C LYS A 748 -10.66 34.47 2.94
N LYS A 749 -11.00 34.14 4.19
CA LYS A 749 -11.60 32.85 4.58
C LYS A 749 -12.98 32.71 3.94
N THR A 750 -13.06 31.97 2.87
CA THR A 750 -14.31 31.46 2.31
C THR A 750 -14.63 30.10 2.96
N PHE A 751 -15.88 29.80 3.19
CA PHE A 751 -16.31 28.51 3.76
C PHE A 751 -15.88 27.36 2.83
N LEU A 752 -16.14 27.45 1.54
CA LEU A 752 -15.69 26.51 0.54
C LEU A 752 -14.31 26.88 0.02
N LYS A 753 -13.34 25.96 0.19
CA LYS A 753 -11.97 26.09 -0.31
C LYS A 753 -11.80 25.54 -1.70
N ASN A 754 -12.38 24.37 -1.96
CA ASN A 754 -12.23 23.66 -3.23
C ASN A 754 -13.53 22.95 -3.60
N VAL A 755 -13.90 23.05 -4.89
CA VAL A 755 -15.00 22.27 -5.48
C VAL A 755 -14.48 21.66 -6.76
N MET A 756 -14.54 20.36 -6.84
CA MET A 756 -14.07 19.60 -7.99
C MET A 756 -15.13 18.63 -8.47
N LEU A 757 -15.35 18.64 -9.77
CA LEU A 757 -16.18 17.67 -10.48
C LEU A 757 -15.27 16.72 -11.25
N GLY A 758 -15.61 15.44 -11.29
CA GLY A 758 -14.84 14.44 -12.01
C GLY A 758 -15.74 13.45 -12.73
N VAL A 759 -15.23 12.92 -13.84
CA VAL A 759 -15.80 11.79 -14.56
C VAL A 759 -14.69 10.83 -14.88
N ASP A 760 -14.87 9.57 -14.52
CA ASP A 760 -13.92 8.50 -14.80
C ASP A 760 -14.58 7.50 -15.76
N CYS A 761 -13.82 7.04 -16.76
CA CYS A 761 -14.17 5.89 -17.59
C CYS A 761 -13.25 4.74 -17.19
N LEU A 762 -13.82 3.76 -16.51
CA LEU A 762 -13.14 2.56 -16.05
C LEU A 762 -13.21 1.49 -17.13
N ASN A 763 -12.13 0.73 -17.34
CA ASN A 763 -11.97 -0.24 -18.40
C ASN A 763 -12.33 0.36 -19.78
N LEU A 764 -11.59 1.41 -20.17
CA LEU A 764 -11.86 2.23 -21.36
C LEU A 764 -12.07 1.41 -22.64
N PHE A 765 -11.29 0.34 -22.81
CA PHE A 765 -11.33 -0.51 -24.00
C PHE A 765 -12.36 -1.65 -23.90
N GLY A 766 -13.04 -1.83 -22.76
CA GLY A 766 -13.99 -2.91 -22.54
C GLY A 766 -13.35 -4.29 -22.67
N ILE A 767 -12.16 -4.47 -22.12
CA ILE A 767 -11.45 -5.75 -22.18
C ILE A 767 -12.02 -6.69 -21.13
N ASP A 768 -12.36 -7.91 -21.55
CA ASP A 768 -12.86 -8.97 -20.67
C ASP A 768 -11.70 -9.62 -19.94
N ASN A 769 -11.43 -9.14 -18.73
CA ASN A 769 -10.40 -9.70 -17.85
C ASN A 769 -10.99 -10.85 -17.03
N VAL A 770 -10.29 -11.97 -16.98
CA VAL A 770 -10.74 -13.15 -16.24
C VAL A 770 -10.45 -12.98 -14.75
N ASN A 771 -11.47 -13.12 -13.91
CA ASN A 771 -11.35 -13.17 -12.45
C ASN A 771 -11.05 -14.58 -11.94
N SER A 772 -11.80 -15.55 -12.47
CA SER A 772 -11.72 -16.96 -12.08
C SER A 772 -12.26 -17.85 -13.18
N TYR A 773 -12.18 -19.16 -12.97
CA TYR A 773 -12.75 -20.15 -13.88
C TYR A 773 -13.72 -21.06 -13.16
N TYR A 774 -14.88 -21.31 -13.77
CA TYR A 774 -15.73 -22.44 -13.42
C TYR A 774 -15.29 -23.66 -14.21
N TRP A 775 -15.32 -24.82 -13.58
CA TRP A 775 -15.01 -26.08 -14.25
C TRP A 775 -16.29 -26.88 -14.47
N VAL A 776 -16.52 -27.25 -15.70
CA VAL A 776 -17.62 -28.12 -16.12
C VAL A 776 -17.05 -29.34 -16.80
N THR A 777 -17.76 -30.46 -16.64
CA THR A 777 -17.35 -31.73 -17.21
C THR A 777 -18.39 -32.16 -18.23
N ASP A 778 -17.94 -32.60 -19.40
CA ASP A 778 -18.81 -33.14 -20.43
C ASP A 778 -19.16 -34.63 -20.19
N VAL A 779 -20.02 -35.15 -21.03
CA VAL A 779 -20.47 -36.58 -20.98
C VAL A 779 -19.32 -37.57 -21.14
N THR A 780 -18.21 -37.19 -21.72
CA THR A 780 -17.00 -38.00 -21.91
C THR A 780 -16.03 -37.92 -20.75
N GLY A 781 -16.30 -37.08 -19.75
CA GLY A 781 -15.42 -36.81 -18.61
C GLY A 781 -14.35 -35.75 -18.87
N GLN A 782 -14.39 -35.09 -20.03
CA GLN A 782 -13.49 -33.98 -20.34
C GLN A 782 -13.89 -32.72 -19.58
N GLN A 783 -12.91 -32.06 -18.95
CA GLN A 783 -13.13 -30.84 -18.14
C GLN A 783 -12.85 -29.59 -18.96
N TYR A 784 -13.72 -28.59 -18.85
CA TYR A 784 -13.61 -27.29 -19.49
C TYR A 784 -13.56 -26.19 -18.43
N ALA A 785 -12.64 -25.26 -18.62
CA ALA A 785 -12.51 -24.04 -17.79
C ALA A 785 -13.37 -22.92 -18.39
N VAL A 786 -14.52 -22.65 -17.82
CA VAL A 786 -15.41 -21.56 -18.22
C VAL A 786 -14.97 -20.26 -17.54
N PRO A 787 -14.59 -19.21 -18.26
CA PRO A 787 -14.13 -17.98 -17.65
C PRO A 787 -15.26 -17.24 -16.96
N ASN A 788 -14.93 -16.60 -15.84
CA ASN A 788 -15.76 -15.65 -15.12
C ASN A 788 -15.06 -14.29 -15.21
N TYR A 789 -15.66 -13.33 -15.91
CA TYR A 789 -15.06 -12.06 -16.24
C TYR A 789 -15.31 -10.99 -15.18
N LEU A 790 -14.35 -10.08 -15.03
CA LEU A 790 -14.44 -8.86 -14.22
C LEU A 790 -15.33 -7.81 -14.87
N THR A 791 -15.29 -6.58 -14.33
CA THR A 791 -16.19 -5.51 -14.78
C THR A 791 -15.89 -5.05 -16.21
N GLY A 792 -16.94 -4.87 -17.01
CA GLY A 792 -16.87 -4.24 -18.32
C GLY A 792 -16.58 -2.73 -18.22
N ARG A 793 -16.81 -2.00 -19.33
CA ARG A 793 -16.64 -0.54 -19.37
C ARG A 793 -17.69 0.15 -18.49
N GLN A 794 -17.22 1.07 -17.59
CA GLN A 794 -18.08 1.79 -16.67
C GLN A 794 -17.72 3.26 -16.60
N LEU A 795 -18.77 4.10 -16.44
CA LEU A 795 -18.63 5.53 -16.20
C LEU A 795 -18.88 5.80 -14.70
N ASN A 796 -18.02 6.59 -14.07
CA ASN A 796 -18.19 7.04 -12.69
C ASN A 796 -18.14 8.56 -12.64
N ALA A 797 -19.22 9.19 -12.18
CA ALA A 797 -19.24 10.63 -11.90
C ALA A 797 -18.97 10.88 -10.42
N ARG A 798 -18.18 11.90 -10.12
CA ARG A 798 -17.80 12.25 -8.75
C ARG A 798 -17.78 13.74 -8.50
N ILE A 799 -18.08 14.12 -7.28
CA ILE A 799 -17.95 15.49 -6.76
C ILE A 799 -17.15 15.47 -5.46
N LEU A 800 -16.27 16.45 -5.29
CA LEU A 800 -15.51 16.68 -4.06
C LEU A 800 -15.66 18.14 -3.65
N LEU A 801 -16.11 18.33 -2.41
CA LEU A 801 -16.22 19.62 -1.74
C LEU A 801 -15.22 19.64 -0.57
N GLU A 802 -14.38 20.66 -0.49
CA GLU A 802 -13.44 20.86 0.63
C GLU A 802 -13.67 22.24 1.27
N PHE A 803 -13.69 22.29 2.60
CA PHE A 803 -13.95 23.51 3.38
C PHE A 803 -13.04 23.67 4.59
#